data_f2ae544db86527e2c73c98c4ac8facea
#
_entry.id   f2ae544db86527e2c73c98c4ac8facea
#
_cell.length_a   1.000
_cell.length_b   1.000
_cell.length_c   1.000
_cell.angle_alpha   90.00
_cell.angle_beta   90.00
_cell.angle_gamma   90.00
#
_symmetry.space_group_name_H-M   'P 1'
#
loop_
_entity.id
_entity.type
_entity.pdbx_description
1 polymer ?
#
loop_
_entity_poly.entity_id
_entity_poly.type
_entity_poly.pdbx_seq_one_letter_code
_entity_poly.pdbx_strand_id
1 'polypeptide(L)'
;MNLFHEYFYMMFKSYFSVASILVLLFTVLISCNSVQKNMEEDDILWYTAPAKNWNEALPLGNGKLGVMVFGDPVNERIQLNDDSMWPADSEDWDAPEGDVNDLNIIRSLLFEGKNHVADSLFVEKFSRKKVVRSHQTMGDLFIDFEHENITDYKRVLNINRAISTISYKSDGDLFTEKILVSHPDKVIAIKLISQSEDGLNAKLRLTRPDDDGHPTVKTVAIDDMLVMQGEVTQRQGYFNSEPYPILEGVRFETCLKVNHEGGKVIMESDYLELKNVKQATLYLVSNSSYYFDDYKAKNKVDLEAISSKSFGDLEQAHIKDYQNLYDRLSLSLGKNGLDSIPTNERLQRVKGGQVDTDLEALLFQYGRYLLISTSRVGTNPANLQGLWNEHITAPWNADYHLNINLQMNYWLADATNLGELNTPLFDYIDKLVDSGKITAQTNYGCRGSFIPHATDLWAPTWLRAPTAYWGCSVGAGGWLMQHYWQHYEYTRNIKFLKERVYPALHEVTLFYSDWLVEDPRDGYLVSVPSTSPENQFFNSSGLSVATCLGSAMDQQIIYEVFNNYLKTAKILQIENDFVKKIINQKERLRPGFVLGSDGRILEWDREYKETEPGHRHMSHLYGFHPGTYVTKEGAPELFDAVRKTLDYRLDHGGAGTGWSRAWLINCSARLLDGDLAHDHIQLLLQKSMSTNLFDLHPPFQIDGNFGYTAGVAEMLLQSHEEHTVRILPALPGVWKEGHVTGIKARGGLIFDIYWKNNRLEKAVITSAFDQNFKLVYNDMSTPIEIKKGETLTFNP
;
A
#
# COMPACT_ATOMS: atom_id res chain seq x y z
N MET A 1 1.40 -24.25 -79.73
CA MET A 1 1.45 -22.84 -79.28
C MET A 1 0.58 -22.54 -78.03
N ASN A 2 -0.19 -23.53 -77.53
CA ASN A 2 -1.06 -23.30 -76.38
C ASN A 2 -0.48 -23.72 -74.99
N LEU A 3 0.62 -24.49 -74.95
CA LEU A 3 1.24 -24.92 -73.67
C LEU A 3 2.19 -23.87 -73.03
N PHE A 4 2.68 -22.90 -73.85
CA PHE A 4 3.59 -21.86 -73.35
C PHE A 4 2.84 -20.68 -72.68
N HIS A 5 1.56 -20.50 -73.01
CA HIS A 5 0.76 -19.38 -72.43
C HIS A 5 0.23 -19.71 -71.05
N GLU A 6 -0.08 -20.97 -70.73
CA GLU A 6 -0.56 -21.37 -69.40
C GLU A 6 0.57 -21.39 -68.35
N TYR A 7 1.79 -21.77 -68.74
CA TYR A 7 2.96 -21.76 -67.84
C TYR A 7 3.36 -20.33 -67.43
N PHE A 8 3.26 -19.38 -68.36
CA PHE A 8 3.55 -17.99 -68.06
C PHE A 8 2.51 -17.35 -67.17
N TYR A 9 1.24 -17.71 -67.30
CA TYR A 9 0.11 -17.19 -66.50
C TYR A 9 0.13 -17.73 -65.07
N MET A 10 0.54 -18.99 -64.86
CA MET A 10 0.71 -19.58 -63.54
C MET A 10 1.94 -19.03 -62.77
N MET A 11 3.07 -18.80 -63.46
CA MET A 11 4.21 -18.15 -62.83
C MET A 11 3.93 -16.71 -62.41
N PHE A 12 3.24 -15.91 -63.21
CA PHE A 12 2.86 -14.52 -62.85
C PHE A 12 1.87 -14.47 -61.68
N LYS A 13 0.93 -15.39 -61.57
CA LYS A 13 0.02 -15.47 -60.42
C LYS A 13 0.74 -15.86 -59.12
N SER A 14 1.71 -16.75 -59.21
CA SER A 14 2.53 -17.18 -58.08
C SER A 14 3.41 -16.04 -57.51
N TYR A 15 4.04 -15.26 -58.42
CA TYR A 15 4.89 -14.12 -58.03
C TYR A 15 4.08 -12.94 -57.44
N PHE A 16 2.84 -12.69 -57.93
CA PHE A 16 1.98 -11.64 -57.36
C PHE A 16 1.43 -12.04 -56.00
N SER A 17 1.14 -13.33 -55.76
CA SER A 17 0.66 -13.83 -54.47
C SER A 17 1.78 -13.77 -53.41
N VAL A 18 3.01 -14.12 -53.75
CA VAL A 18 4.15 -14.08 -52.81
C VAL A 18 4.57 -12.63 -52.51
N ALA A 19 4.57 -11.75 -53.51
CA ALA A 19 4.83 -10.30 -53.31
C ALA A 19 3.74 -9.63 -52.43
N SER A 20 2.48 -9.96 -52.62
CA SER A 20 1.37 -9.46 -51.79
C SER A 20 1.44 -9.96 -50.33
N ILE A 21 1.84 -11.21 -50.09
CA ILE A 21 2.05 -11.77 -48.77
C ILE A 21 3.25 -11.13 -48.08
N LEU A 22 4.36 -10.90 -48.82
CA LEU A 22 5.54 -10.21 -48.29
C LEU A 22 5.27 -8.74 -47.97
N VAL A 23 4.48 -8.03 -48.76
CA VAL A 23 4.06 -6.66 -48.46
C VAL A 23 3.11 -6.60 -47.25
N LEU A 24 2.18 -7.55 -47.11
CA LEU A 24 1.33 -7.66 -45.91
C LEU A 24 2.15 -8.01 -44.63
N LEU A 25 3.12 -8.91 -44.76
CA LEU A 25 4.03 -9.24 -43.64
C LEU A 25 4.92 -8.04 -43.26
N PHE A 26 5.39 -7.25 -44.25
CA PHE A 26 6.18 -6.06 -44.00
C PHE A 26 5.36 -4.91 -43.40
N THR A 27 4.10 -4.75 -43.81
CA THR A 27 3.18 -3.77 -43.18
C THR A 27 2.74 -4.17 -41.78
N VAL A 28 2.57 -5.46 -41.50
CA VAL A 28 2.26 -5.96 -40.12
C VAL A 28 3.49 -5.82 -39.23
N LEU A 29 4.69 -6.07 -39.72
CA LEU A 29 5.95 -5.87 -38.97
C LEU A 29 6.28 -4.39 -38.72
N ILE A 30 5.94 -3.49 -39.67
CA ILE A 30 6.08 -2.03 -39.48
C ILE A 30 5.00 -1.51 -38.52
N SER A 31 3.79 -2.05 -38.56
CA SER A 31 2.69 -1.68 -37.64
C SER A 31 2.93 -2.17 -36.21
N CYS A 32 3.52 -3.35 -36.02
CA CYS A 32 3.96 -3.82 -34.69
C CYS A 32 5.16 -3.04 -34.13
N ASN A 33 6.12 -2.63 -34.99
CA ASN A 33 7.27 -1.84 -34.54
C ASN A 33 6.95 -0.36 -34.29
N SER A 34 5.85 0.19 -34.80
CA SER A 34 5.49 1.60 -34.56
C SER A 34 4.64 1.82 -33.31
N VAL A 35 4.08 0.77 -32.71
CA VAL A 35 3.35 0.83 -31.42
C VAL A 35 4.28 0.57 -30.22
N GLN A 36 5.43 -0.08 -30.44
CA GLN A 36 6.36 -0.45 -29.35
C GLN A 36 7.43 0.63 -29.06
N LYS A 37 7.46 1.74 -29.76
CA LYS A 37 8.61 2.69 -29.75
C LYS A 37 8.55 3.83 -28.74
N ASN A 38 7.47 4.02 -27.96
CA ASN A 38 7.31 5.20 -27.09
C ASN A 38 6.90 4.91 -25.61
N MET A 39 6.92 3.65 -25.14
CA MET A 39 6.56 3.35 -23.72
C MET A 39 7.78 3.15 -22.79
N GLU A 40 9.01 3.16 -23.28
CA GLU A 40 10.19 2.77 -22.48
C GLU A 40 10.89 3.89 -21.72
N GLU A 41 10.56 5.16 -21.94
CA GLU A 41 11.31 6.31 -21.36
C GLU A 41 10.55 7.16 -20.34
N ASP A 42 9.24 6.98 -20.14
CA ASP A 42 8.42 7.96 -19.43
C ASP A 42 8.34 7.75 -17.89
N ASP A 43 8.48 6.51 -17.36
CA ASP A 43 8.29 6.21 -15.93
C ASP A 43 9.63 5.89 -15.25
N ILE A 44 10.50 6.89 -15.11
CA ILE A 44 11.82 6.74 -14.46
C ILE A 44 12.04 7.76 -13.33
N LEU A 45 12.63 7.29 -12.24
CA LEU A 45 13.32 8.14 -11.27
C LEU A 45 14.81 8.09 -11.56
N TRP A 46 15.47 9.25 -11.69
CA TRP A 46 16.90 9.27 -11.97
C TRP A 46 17.64 10.41 -11.28
N TYR A 47 18.94 10.20 -11.03
CA TYR A 47 19.80 11.06 -10.23
C TYR A 47 21.21 11.08 -10.79
N THR A 48 21.93 12.18 -10.53
CA THR A 48 23.34 12.39 -10.95
C THR A 48 24.33 12.19 -9.80
N ALA A 49 23.88 11.68 -8.65
CA ALA A 49 24.71 11.41 -7.49
C ALA A 49 24.21 10.17 -6.73
N PRO A 50 25.07 9.45 -5.99
CA PRO A 50 24.67 8.38 -5.10
C PRO A 50 23.77 8.89 -3.95
N ALA A 51 23.05 7.98 -3.31
CA ALA A 51 22.26 8.28 -2.12
C ALA A 51 23.18 8.53 -0.91
N LYS A 52 22.92 9.61 -0.17
CA LYS A 52 23.66 9.97 1.04
C LYS A 52 23.06 9.35 2.31
N ASN A 53 21.79 8.98 2.24
CA ASN A 53 21.04 8.40 3.34
C ASN A 53 19.94 7.48 2.78
N TRP A 54 19.31 6.71 3.69
CA TRP A 54 18.32 5.71 3.33
C TRP A 54 17.12 6.29 2.54
N ASN A 55 16.64 7.51 2.88
CA ASN A 55 15.51 8.16 2.19
C ASN A 55 15.86 8.70 0.79
N GLU A 56 17.10 8.54 0.35
CA GLU A 56 17.56 8.85 -1.01
C GLU A 56 17.79 7.57 -1.83
N ALA A 57 17.91 6.40 -1.18
CA ALA A 57 18.12 5.10 -1.81
C ALA A 57 16.88 4.67 -2.61
N LEU A 58 17.06 3.81 -3.63
CA LEU A 58 16.00 3.37 -4.53
C LEU A 58 15.43 2.02 -4.11
N PRO A 59 14.10 1.93 -3.86
CA PRO A 59 13.47 0.70 -3.43
C PRO A 59 13.21 -0.25 -4.60
N LEU A 60 13.47 -1.56 -4.41
CA LEU A 60 12.96 -2.66 -5.25
C LEU A 60 12.36 -3.74 -4.35
N GLY A 61 11.41 -4.52 -4.89
CA GLY A 61 10.79 -5.60 -4.12
C GLY A 61 9.97 -6.57 -4.98
N ASN A 62 9.66 -7.73 -4.38
CA ASN A 62 8.83 -8.77 -5.00
C ASN A 62 7.67 -9.26 -4.11
N GLY A 63 7.33 -8.48 -3.08
CA GLY A 63 6.35 -8.80 -2.05
C GLY A 63 6.97 -9.45 -0.81
N LYS A 64 7.97 -10.34 -0.97
CA LYS A 64 8.68 -11.00 0.14
C LYS A 64 10.04 -10.37 0.42
N LEU A 65 10.88 -10.25 -0.62
CA LEU A 65 12.22 -9.67 -0.53
C LEU A 65 12.19 -8.24 -1.04
N GLY A 66 12.90 -7.36 -0.34
CA GLY A 66 13.07 -5.96 -0.73
C GLY A 66 14.52 -5.50 -0.59
N VAL A 67 14.89 -4.50 -1.37
CA VAL A 67 16.19 -3.83 -1.26
C VAL A 67 16.05 -2.33 -1.37
N MET A 68 16.99 -1.60 -0.73
CA MET A 68 17.23 -0.17 -0.93
C MET A 68 18.62 -0.01 -1.52
N VAL A 69 18.71 0.54 -2.74
CA VAL A 69 19.94 0.67 -3.53
C VAL A 69 20.50 2.07 -3.38
N PHE A 70 21.70 2.21 -2.84
CA PHE A 70 22.35 3.51 -2.62
C PHE A 70 23.07 4.02 -3.88
N GLY A 71 23.66 3.13 -4.66
CA GLY A 71 24.34 3.45 -5.89
C GLY A 71 25.71 4.10 -5.68
N ASP A 72 26.43 3.79 -4.59
CA ASP A 72 27.75 4.37 -4.33
C ASP A 72 28.81 3.64 -5.18
N PRO A 73 29.56 4.33 -6.05
CA PRO A 73 30.53 3.70 -6.95
C PRO A 73 31.78 3.17 -6.28
N VAL A 74 31.99 3.44 -4.98
CA VAL A 74 33.14 2.99 -4.20
C VAL A 74 32.73 2.04 -3.09
N ASN A 75 31.69 2.38 -2.33
CA ASN A 75 31.20 1.58 -1.22
C ASN A 75 29.69 1.36 -1.39
N GLU A 76 29.31 0.53 -2.37
CA GLU A 76 27.88 0.25 -2.58
C GLU A 76 27.27 -0.44 -1.37
N ARG A 77 26.14 0.09 -0.94
CA ARG A 77 25.27 -0.49 0.08
C ARG A 77 23.94 -0.88 -0.55
N ILE A 78 23.62 -2.15 -0.50
CA ILE A 78 22.28 -2.66 -0.82
C ILE A 78 21.66 -3.15 0.47
N GLN A 79 20.78 -2.34 1.08
CA GLN A 79 20.10 -2.71 2.31
C GLN A 79 18.99 -3.71 1.98
N LEU A 80 18.85 -4.76 2.77
CA LEU A 80 18.06 -5.96 2.50
C LEU A 80 16.87 -6.06 3.45
N ASN A 81 15.71 -6.48 2.93
CA ASN A 81 14.51 -6.76 3.71
C ASN A 81 13.88 -8.11 3.31
N ASP A 82 13.21 -8.73 4.27
CA ASP A 82 12.31 -9.86 4.10
C ASP A 82 11.06 -9.60 4.97
N ASP A 83 9.87 -9.86 4.45
CA ASP A 83 8.59 -9.54 5.09
C ASP A 83 8.34 -10.34 6.39
N SER A 84 9.12 -11.39 6.63
CA SER A 84 9.03 -12.27 7.81
C SER A 84 9.98 -11.92 8.94
N MET A 85 10.78 -10.85 8.85
CA MET A 85 11.77 -10.49 9.88
C MET A 85 11.11 -9.89 11.12
N TRP A 86 10.50 -10.75 11.97
CA TRP A 86 9.82 -10.35 13.19
C TRP A 86 10.29 -11.19 14.39
N PRO A 87 10.42 -10.58 15.59
CA PRO A 87 10.72 -11.30 16.82
C PRO A 87 9.52 -12.08 17.32
N ALA A 88 9.76 -13.00 18.28
CA ALA A 88 8.79 -13.89 18.89
C ALA A 88 8.13 -14.85 17.88
N ASP A 89 7.08 -15.53 18.30
CA ASP A 89 6.31 -16.47 17.49
C ASP A 89 4.80 -16.35 17.79
N SER A 90 4.01 -17.21 17.17
CA SER A 90 2.55 -17.24 17.34
C SER A 90 2.09 -17.70 18.73
N GLU A 91 2.95 -18.34 19.52
CA GLU A 91 2.62 -18.86 20.85
C GLU A 91 2.84 -17.82 21.95
N ASP A 92 3.58 -16.72 21.65
CA ASP A 92 3.83 -15.62 22.58
C ASP A 92 2.58 -14.72 22.74
N TRP A 93 1.62 -15.22 23.52
CA TRP A 93 0.33 -14.58 23.77
C TRP A 93 0.30 -13.93 25.15
N ASP A 94 0.62 -12.63 25.23
CA ASP A 94 0.62 -11.82 26.45
C ASP A 94 -0.62 -10.93 26.56
N ALA A 95 -1.82 -11.53 26.71
CA ALA A 95 -3.10 -10.82 26.76
C ALA A 95 -3.27 -9.97 28.04
N PRO A 96 -4.03 -8.85 27.98
CA PRO A 96 -4.43 -8.10 29.17
C PRO A 96 -5.38 -8.90 30.08
N GLU A 97 -5.41 -8.54 31.38
CA GLU A 97 -6.19 -9.25 32.40
C GLU A 97 -7.66 -8.79 32.50
N GLY A 98 -8.01 -7.66 31.87
CA GLY A 98 -9.36 -7.08 31.94
C GLY A 98 -10.45 -8.04 31.45
N ASP A 99 -11.57 -8.04 32.15
CA ASP A 99 -12.74 -8.87 31.85
C ASP A 99 -14.05 -8.04 31.73
N VAL A 100 -15.16 -8.74 31.52
CA VAL A 100 -16.49 -8.13 31.37
C VAL A 100 -16.92 -7.34 32.61
N ASN A 101 -16.43 -7.65 33.82
CA ASN A 101 -16.76 -6.90 35.04
C ASN A 101 -16.03 -5.56 35.04
N ASP A 102 -14.74 -5.53 34.67
CA ASP A 102 -13.98 -4.31 34.48
C ASP A 102 -14.63 -3.42 33.39
N LEU A 103 -15.05 -4.05 32.27
CA LEU A 103 -15.78 -3.35 31.21
C LEU A 103 -17.07 -2.67 31.72
N ASN A 104 -17.86 -3.38 32.53
CA ASN A 104 -19.08 -2.84 33.09
C ASN A 104 -18.83 -1.67 34.07
N ILE A 105 -17.72 -1.71 34.83
CA ILE A 105 -17.30 -0.59 35.68
C ILE A 105 -16.96 0.63 34.81
N ILE A 106 -16.19 0.43 33.73
CA ILE A 106 -15.84 1.51 32.78
C ILE A 106 -17.09 2.11 32.16
N ARG A 107 -18.04 1.30 31.71
CA ARG A 107 -19.32 1.74 31.17
C ARG A 107 -20.09 2.60 32.17
N SER A 108 -20.18 2.16 33.44
CA SER A 108 -20.84 2.92 34.50
C SER A 108 -20.17 4.27 34.74
N LEU A 109 -18.84 4.32 34.79
CA LEU A 109 -18.07 5.55 34.92
C LEU A 109 -18.34 6.53 33.78
N LEU A 110 -18.45 6.03 32.55
CA LEU A 110 -18.74 6.87 31.38
C LEU A 110 -20.17 7.43 31.42
N PHE A 111 -21.17 6.62 31.83
CA PHE A 111 -22.54 7.10 32.03
C PHE A 111 -22.66 8.14 33.15
N GLU A 112 -21.77 8.08 34.14
CA GLU A 112 -21.65 9.07 35.21
C GLU A 112 -20.84 10.32 34.81
N GLY A 113 -20.27 10.38 33.59
CA GLY A 113 -19.41 11.47 33.11
C GLY A 113 -18.01 11.50 33.70
N LYS A 114 -17.54 10.40 34.31
CA LYS A 114 -16.22 10.23 34.91
C LYS A 114 -15.19 9.73 33.87
N ASN A 115 -15.15 10.36 32.70
CA ASN A 115 -14.33 9.91 31.55
C ASN A 115 -12.86 9.74 31.92
N HIS A 116 -12.26 10.63 32.74
CA HIS A 116 -10.82 10.54 33.06
C HIS A 116 -10.47 9.30 33.89
N VAL A 117 -11.39 8.80 34.72
CA VAL A 117 -11.22 7.54 35.46
C VAL A 117 -11.41 6.38 34.52
N ALA A 118 -12.40 6.46 33.63
CA ALA A 118 -12.65 5.44 32.60
C ALA A 118 -11.46 5.27 31.65
N ASP A 119 -10.85 6.38 31.18
CA ASP A 119 -9.63 6.34 30.32
C ASP A 119 -8.49 5.58 31.03
N SER A 120 -8.22 5.93 32.29
CA SER A 120 -7.14 5.31 33.07
C SER A 120 -7.39 3.83 33.30
N LEU A 121 -8.62 3.46 33.69
CA LEU A 121 -8.98 2.07 33.96
C LEU A 121 -9.00 1.23 32.68
N PHE A 122 -9.45 1.81 31.55
CA PHE A 122 -9.47 1.10 30.28
C PHE A 122 -8.05 0.75 29.80
N VAL A 123 -7.12 1.71 29.89
CA VAL A 123 -5.70 1.45 29.57
C VAL A 123 -5.10 0.45 30.57
N GLU A 124 -5.37 0.58 31.87
CA GLU A 124 -4.84 -0.32 32.90
C GLU A 124 -5.27 -1.78 32.68
N LYS A 125 -6.55 -2.01 32.41
CA LYS A 125 -7.16 -3.34 32.34
C LYS A 125 -7.10 -3.99 30.97
N PHE A 126 -7.23 -3.23 29.89
CA PHE A 126 -7.43 -3.77 28.54
C PHE A 126 -6.28 -3.51 27.59
N SER A 127 -5.31 -2.67 27.97
CA SER A 127 -4.20 -2.35 27.09
C SER A 127 -2.87 -2.88 27.62
N ARG A 128 -2.09 -3.48 26.72
CA ARG A 128 -0.67 -3.74 26.99
C ARG A 128 0.13 -2.47 26.73
N LYS A 129 0.74 -1.92 27.76
CA LYS A 129 1.67 -0.78 27.66
C LYS A 129 3.02 -1.20 27.07
N LYS A 130 3.32 -2.52 27.11
CA LYS A 130 4.52 -3.12 26.57
C LYS A 130 4.26 -3.48 25.10
N VAL A 131 5.09 -3.03 24.32
CA VAL A 131 5.56 -3.31 22.99
C VAL A 131 4.67 -4.04 21.99
N VAL A 132 4.53 -3.35 20.95
CA VAL A 132 4.38 -3.90 19.62
C VAL A 132 5.74 -4.43 19.18
N ARG A 133 5.79 -5.63 18.63
CA ARG A 133 6.97 -6.21 18.03
C ARG A 133 7.29 -5.47 16.73
N SER A 134 8.58 -5.28 16.43
CA SER A 134 9.03 -4.50 15.28
C SER A 134 9.37 -5.41 14.10
N HIS A 135 8.88 -5.05 12.90
CA HIS A 135 9.52 -5.51 11.67
C HIS A 135 10.96 -5.01 11.63
N GLN A 136 11.91 -5.86 11.24
CA GLN A 136 13.33 -5.56 11.30
C GLN A 136 14.01 -5.68 9.94
N THR A 137 15.15 -5.00 9.78
CA THR A 137 16.03 -5.18 8.63
C THR A 137 16.51 -6.63 8.55
N MET A 138 16.68 -7.16 7.34
CA MET A 138 17.40 -8.42 7.12
C MET A 138 18.92 -8.22 7.16
N GLY A 139 19.40 -7.00 6.95
CA GLY A 139 20.81 -6.63 6.94
C GLY A 139 21.21 -5.86 5.68
N ASP A 140 22.50 -5.92 5.36
CA ASP A 140 23.10 -5.19 4.24
C ASP A 140 24.05 -6.10 3.43
N LEU A 141 24.04 -5.94 2.12
CA LEU A 141 25.11 -6.37 1.22
C LEU A 141 25.96 -5.13 0.93
N PHE A 142 27.25 -5.20 1.30
CA PHE A 142 28.25 -4.21 0.91
C PHE A 142 29.10 -4.75 -0.24
N ILE A 143 29.35 -3.87 -1.24
CA ILE A 143 30.25 -4.11 -2.36
C ILE A 143 31.30 -2.99 -2.34
N ASP A 144 32.47 -3.28 -1.78
CA ASP A 144 33.56 -2.30 -1.70
C ASP A 144 34.41 -2.41 -2.97
N PHE A 145 34.27 -1.47 -3.91
CA PHE A 145 35.01 -1.40 -5.15
C PHE A 145 36.35 -0.68 -4.98
N GLU A 146 37.35 -1.05 -5.79
CA GLU A 146 38.62 -0.34 -5.92
C GLU A 146 38.52 0.72 -7.05
N HIS A 147 37.48 1.57 -7.04
CA HIS A 147 37.22 2.57 -8.08
C HIS A 147 37.71 3.96 -7.64
N GLU A 148 38.32 4.70 -8.57
CA GLU A 148 38.80 6.05 -8.37
C GLU A 148 38.34 6.99 -9.51
N ASN A 149 38.49 8.30 -9.34
CA ASN A 149 38.24 9.33 -10.35
C ASN A 149 36.86 9.18 -11.07
N ILE A 150 35.79 9.11 -10.26
CA ILE A 150 34.42 8.85 -10.72
C ILE A 150 33.88 10.04 -11.54
N THR A 151 33.41 9.75 -12.76
CA THR A 151 32.76 10.71 -13.67
C THR A 151 31.55 10.10 -14.35
N ASP A 152 30.75 10.92 -15.04
CA ASP A 152 29.57 10.51 -15.84
C ASP A 152 28.59 9.64 -15.06
N TYR A 153 28.40 9.95 -13.75
CA TYR A 153 27.53 9.17 -12.88
C TYR A 153 26.05 9.35 -13.19
N LYS A 154 25.31 8.25 -13.27
CA LYS A 154 23.85 8.22 -13.37
C LYS A 154 23.27 7.01 -12.63
N ARG A 155 22.25 7.23 -11.79
CA ARG A 155 21.46 6.22 -11.10
C ARG A 155 20.00 6.33 -11.53
N VAL A 156 19.40 5.21 -11.93
CA VAL A 156 18.03 5.14 -12.50
C VAL A 156 17.24 4.04 -11.84
N LEU A 157 15.99 4.30 -11.45
CA LEU A 157 14.96 3.31 -11.22
C LEU A 157 13.92 3.41 -12.33
N ASN A 158 13.87 2.41 -13.19
CA ASN A 158 12.82 2.27 -14.19
C ASN A 158 11.63 1.54 -13.57
N ILE A 159 10.57 2.27 -13.22
CA ILE A 159 9.40 1.70 -12.57
C ILE A 159 8.45 0.96 -13.53
N ASN A 160 8.61 1.14 -14.85
CA ASN A 160 7.92 0.34 -15.86
C ASN A 160 8.47 -1.09 -15.93
N ARG A 161 9.73 -1.30 -15.55
CA ARG A 161 10.42 -2.61 -15.59
C ARG A 161 10.80 -3.14 -14.20
N ALA A 162 10.66 -2.32 -13.15
CA ALA A 162 11.12 -2.60 -11.78
C ALA A 162 12.61 -3.00 -11.71
N ILE A 163 13.47 -2.21 -12.38
CA ILE A 163 14.91 -2.44 -12.47
C ILE A 163 15.65 -1.16 -12.07
N SER A 164 16.64 -1.27 -11.20
CA SER A 164 17.62 -0.22 -10.93
C SER A 164 18.85 -0.39 -11.78
N THR A 165 19.40 0.70 -12.29
CA THR A 165 20.65 0.72 -13.07
C THR A 165 21.52 1.87 -12.58
N ILE A 166 22.78 1.59 -12.26
CA ILE A 166 23.82 2.56 -11.93
C ILE A 166 24.87 2.49 -13.02
N SER A 167 25.31 3.62 -13.54
CA SER A 167 26.41 3.70 -14.52
C SER A 167 27.32 4.87 -14.21
N TYR A 168 28.60 4.67 -14.36
CA TYR A 168 29.63 5.69 -14.15
C TYR A 168 30.94 5.29 -14.84
N LYS A 169 31.86 6.23 -14.94
CA LYS A 169 33.24 5.92 -15.32
C LYS A 169 34.15 6.00 -14.10
N SER A 170 35.09 5.07 -13.99
CA SER A 170 36.23 5.10 -13.08
C SER A 170 37.50 5.07 -13.91
N ASP A 171 38.37 6.05 -13.73
CA ASP A 171 39.59 6.23 -14.53
C ASP A 171 39.35 6.25 -16.05
N GLY A 172 38.14 6.62 -16.48
CA GLY A 172 37.71 6.70 -17.87
C GLY A 172 37.00 5.45 -18.38
N ASP A 173 37.07 4.31 -17.71
CA ASP A 173 36.39 3.08 -18.07
C ASP A 173 34.95 3.01 -17.56
N LEU A 174 34.03 2.48 -18.36
CA LEU A 174 32.62 2.38 -18.01
C LEU A 174 32.34 1.17 -17.12
N PHE A 175 31.63 1.42 -16.03
CA PHE A 175 31.08 0.41 -15.12
C PHE A 175 29.55 0.54 -15.10
N THR A 176 28.89 -0.64 -15.04
CA THR A 176 27.43 -0.70 -14.95
C THR A 176 27.00 -1.74 -13.93
N GLU A 177 26.05 -1.35 -13.09
CA GLU A 177 25.37 -2.22 -12.16
C GLU A 177 23.88 -2.25 -12.49
N LYS A 178 23.27 -3.45 -12.57
CA LYS A 178 21.83 -3.65 -12.72
C LYS A 178 21.30 -4.51 -11.60
N ILE A 179 20.19 -4.11 -11.00
CA ILE A 179 19.58 -4.79 -9.86
C ILE A 179 18.11 -5.02 -10.16
N LEU A 180 17.63 -6.23 -9.90
CA LEU A 180 16.22 -6.60 -9.91
C LEU A 180 15.89 -7.55 -8.75
N VAL A 181 14.63 -7.54 -8.30
CA VAL A 181 14.09 -8.45 -7.29
C VAL A 181 12.97 -9.25 -7.94
N SER A 182 13.28 -10.46 -8.39
CA SER A 182 12.38 -11.29 -9.20
C SER A 182 11.34 -11.99 -8.33
N HIS A 183 10.06 -11.81 -8.64
CA HIS A 183 8.98 -12.55 -7.99
C HIS A 183 8.90 -14.01 -8.49
N PRO A 184 8.91 -14.30 -9.80
CA PRO A 184 8.84 -15.68 -10.29
C PRO A 184 10.04 -16.55 -9.90
N ASP A 185 11.24 -15.95 -9.79
CA ASP A 185 12.47 -16.67 -9.46
C ASP A 185 12.85 -16.58 -7.96
N LYS A 186 12.16 -15.73 -7.17
CA LYS A 186 12.38 -15.55 -5.72
C LYS A 186 13.83 -15.18 -5.36
N VAL A 187 14.45 -14.32 -6.16
CA VAL A 187 15.85 -13.95 -6.07
C VAL A 187 16.05 -12.45 -6.19
N ILE A 188 17.02 -11.91 -5.45
CA ILE A 188 17.63 -10.62 -5.73
C ILE A 188 18.81 -10.91 -6.67
N ALA A 189 18.78 -10.36 -7.88
CA ALA A 189 19.83 -10.54 -8.87
C ALA A 189 20.53 -9.22 -9.18
N ILE A 190 21.88 -9.22 -9.09
CA ILE A 190 22.73 -8.06 -9.32
C ILE A 190 23.73 -8.41 -10.41
N LYS A 191 23.77 -7.62 -11.47
CA LYS A 191 24.73 -7.76 -12.57
C LYS A 191 25.73 -6.63 -12.50
N LEU A 192 27.02 -6.98 -12.36
CA LEU A 192 28.15 -6.06 -12.41
C LEU A 192 28.87 -6.23 -13.76
N ILE A 193 29.15 -5.14 -14.47
CA ILE A 193 29.81 -5.15 -15.80
C ILE A 193 30.93 -4.10 -15.79
N SER A 194 32.13 -4.53 -16.14
CA SER A 194 33.30 -3.67 -16.35
C SER A 194 33.72 -3.65 -17.82
N GLN A 195 33.94 -2.47 -18.39
CA GLN A 195 34.58 -2.32 -19.71
C GLN A 195 36.11 -2.08 -19.61
N SER A 196 36.67 -2.02 -18.40
CA SER A 196 38.11 -1.91 -18.18
C SER A 196 38.83 -3.16 -18.66
N GLU A 197 40.02 -2.99 -19.24
CA GLU A 197 40.87 -4.11 -19.64
C GLU A 197 41.32 -4.96 -18.44
N ASP A 198 41.48 -4.35 -17.28
CA ASP A 198 41.83 -5.02 -16.01
C ASP A 198 40.63 -5.65 -15.29
N GLY A 199 39.39 -5.39 -15.73
CA GLY A 199 38.18 -5.86 -15.07
C GLY A 199 37.85 -5.00 -13.80
N LEU A 200 37.01 -5.55 -12.91
CA LEU A 200 36.71 -4.93 -11.62
C LEU A 200 37.28 -5.75 -10.47
N ASN A 201 37.66 -5.07 -9.42
CA ASN A 201 37.99 -5.64 -8.12
C ASN A 201 36.94 -5.17 -7.09
N ALA A 202 36.44 -6.09 -6.28
CA ALA A 202 35.46 -5.74 -5.25
C ALA A 202 35.49 -6.74 -4.09
N LYS A 203 35.17 -6.27 -2.88
CA LYS A 203 34.94 -7.09 -1.71
C LYS A 203 33.45 -7.14 -1.40
N LEU A 204 32.87 -8.34 -1.26
CA LEU A 204 31.46 -8.58 -0.98
C LEU A 204 31.28 -9.02 0.47
N ARG A 205 30.46 -8.33 1.24
CA ARG A 205 30.18 -8.62 2.67
C ARG A 205 28.69 -8.62 2.93
N LEU A 206 28.20 -9.58 3.74
CA LEU A 206 26.86 -9.60 4.31
C LEU A 206 26.94 -9.30 5.80
N THR A 207 26.20 -8.32 6.26
CA THR A 207 26.17 -7.89 7.65
C THR A 207 24.74 -7.59 8.12
N ARG A 208 24.53 -7.53 9.44
CA ARG A 208 23.28 -7.07 10.06
C ARG A 208 23.62 -6.32 11.34
N PRO A 209 22.91 -5.22 11.66
CA PRO A 209 23.08 -4.53 12.93
C PRO A 209 22.86 -5.43 14.14
N ASP A 210 23.60 -5.18 15.22
CA ASP A 210 23.37 -5.80 16.52
C ASP A 210 22.06 -5.29 17.15
N ASP A 211 21.40 -6.14 17.93
CA ASP A 211 20.25 -5.78 18.77
C ASP A 211 20.76 -5.33 20.15
N ASP A 212 21.03 -4.03 20.31
CA ASP A 212 21.55 -3.44 21.53
C ASP A 212 22.82 -4.15 22.05
N GLY A 213 23.79 -4.37 21.16
CA GLY A 213 25.06 -5.06 21.44
C GLY A 213 24.96 -6.59 21.49
N HIS A 214 23.80 -7.16 21.16
CA HIS A 214 23.63 -8.60 20.97
C HIS A 214 23.79 -8.94 19.48
N PRO A 215 24.81 -9.74 19.09
CA PRO A 215 24.98 -10.16 17.70
C PRO A 215 23.79 -10.98 17.20
N THR A 216 23.20 -10.55 16.09
CA THR A 216 21.99 -11.16 15.54
C THR A 216 22.24 -12.14 14.40
N VAL A 217 23.47 -12.13 13.86
CA VAL A 217 23.87 -12.98 12.70
C VAL A 217 25.30 -13.48 12.82
N LYS A 218 25.57 -14.55 12.08
CA LYS A 218 26.92 -15.02 11.77
C LYS A 218 27.04 -15.19 10.26
N THR A 219 28.07 -14.58 9.67
CA THR A 219 28.40 -14.71 8.24
C THR A 219 29.62 -15.60 8.06
N VAL A 220 29.57 -16.53 7.14
CA VAL A 220 30.69 -17.45 6.77
C VAL A 220 30.71 -17.71 5.27
N ALA A 221 31.90 -17.85 4.70
CA ALA A 221 32.04 -18.33 3.32
C ALA A 221 32.15 -19.86 3.33
N ILE A 222 31.27 -20.53 2.61
CA ILE A 222 31.17 -22.00 2.55
C ILE A 222 30.62 -22.44 1.19
N ASP A 223 31.14 -23.55 0.63
CA ASP A 223 30.64 -24.20 -0.60
C ASP A 223 30.42 -23.20 -1.77
N ASP A 224 31.38 -22.35 -2.09
CA ASP A 224 31.34 -21.31 -3.14
C ASP A 224 30.31 -20.16 -2.91
N MET A 225 29.84 -19.97 -1.69
CA MET A 225 28.83 -18.97 -1.29
C MET A 225 29.26 -18.21 -0.05
N LEU A 226 28.69 -17.00 0.12
CA LEU A 226 28.67 -16.30 1.38
C LEU A 226 27.31 -16.51 2.05
N VAL A 227 27.29 -17.08 3.25
CA VAL A 227 26.08 -17.47 3.98
C VAL A 227 25.98 -16.67 5.28
N MET A 228 24.91 -15.89 5.42
CA MET A 228 24.53 -15.18 6.64
C MET A 228 23.35 -15.90 7.30
N GLN A 229 23.55 -16.37 8.54
CA GLN A 229 22.51 -17.04 9.33
C GLN A 229 22.21 -16.21 10.58
N GLY A 230 20.95 -16.10 10.93
CA GLY A 230 20.55 -15.32 12.08
C GLY A 230 19.19 -15.67 12.65
N GLU A 231 18.90 -14.97 13.72
CA GLU A 231 17.63 -15.00 14.41
C GLU A 231 17.18 -13.57 14.72
N VAL A 232 15.88 -13.30 14.56
CA VAL A 232 15.31 -11.99 14.84
C VAL A 232 15.01 -11.89 16.32
N THR A 233 15.75 -11.04 17.04
CA THR A 233 15.57 -10.76 18.47
C THR A 233 15.13 -9.32 18.68
N GLN A 234 14.47 -9.02 19.78
CA GLN A 234 14.13 -7.64 20.17
C GLN A 234 14.39 -7.44 21.66
N ARG A 235 15.43 -6.66 22.00
CA ARG A 235 15.84 -6.32 23.38
C ARG A 235 15.20 -5.02 23.86
N GLN A 236 14.98 -4.07 22.97
CA GLN A 236 14.40 -2.77 23.31
C GLN A 236 12.99 -2.64 22.72
N GLY A 237 12.10 -2.07 23.51
CA GLY A 237 10.79 -1.64 23.03
C GLY A 237 10.84 -0.19 22.56
N TYR A 238 9.88 0.17 21.73
CA TYR A 238 9.60 1.56 21.39
C TYR A 238 9.12 2.34 22.62
N PHE A 239 9.43 3.63 22.76
CA PHE A 239 9.09 4.50 23.88
C PHE A 239 9.80 4.26 25.22
N ASN A 240 11.11 4.00 25.23
CA ASN A 240 11.91 3.86 26.47
C ASN A 240 11.29 2.88 27.48
N SER A 241 10.63 1.83 27.00
CA SER A 241 10.19 0.76 27.87
C SER A 241 11.40 0.07 28.49
N GLU A 242 11.22 -0.52 29.68
CA GLU A 242 12.24 -1.36 30.31
C GLU A 242 12.79 -2.37 29.29
N PRO A 243 14.10 -2.71 29.38
CA PRO A 243 14.69 -3.75 28.55
C PRO A 243 13.87 -5.04 28.61
N TYR A 244 13.55 -5.60 27.45
CA TYR A 244 12.88 -6.90 27.40
C TYR A 244 13.88 -8.03 27.60
N PRO A 245 13.46 -9.18 28.13
CA PRO A 245 14.18 -10.39 27.85
C PRO A 245 14.29 -10.53 26.32
N ILE A 246 15.42 -11.04 25.83
CA ILE A 246 15.60 -11.32 24.40
C ILE A 246 14.44 -12.23 23.98
N LEU A 247 13.55 -11.71 23.13
CA LEU A 247 12.52 -12.52 22.50
C LEU A 247 13.19 -13.18 21.32
N GLU A 248 13.37 -14.49 21.37
CA GLU A 248 13.74 -15.29 20.20
C GLU A 248 12.61 -15.23 19.18
N GLY A 249 12.94 -15.28 17.88
CA GLY A 249 11.94 -15.11 16.86
C GLY A 249 12.25 -15.88 15.58
N VAL A 250 11.91 -15.28 14.46
CA VAL A 250 12.12 -15.90 13.15
C VAL A 250 13.60 -16.14 12.89
N ARG A 251 13.97 -17.39 12.59
CA ARG A 251 15.30 -17.78 12.14
C ARG A 251 15.37 -17.74 10.64
N PHE A 252 16.48 -17.28 10.09
CA PHE A 252 16.66 -17.12 8.66
C PHE A 252 18.07 -17.45 8.18
N GLU A 253 18.17 -17.69 6.89
CA GLU A 253 19.44 -17.85 6.20
C GLU A 253 19.40 -17.12 4.86
N THR A 254 20.40 -16.28 4.61
CA THR A 254 20.62 -15.56 3.37
C THR A 254 21.87 -16.08 2.70
N CYS A 255 21.78 -16.53 1.45
CA CYS A 255 22.89 -17.08 0.67
C CYS A 255 23.18 -16.17 -0.52
N LEU A 256 24.46 -15.77 -0.66
CA LEU A 256 24.97 -15.00 -1.80
C LEU A 256 25.91 -15.90 -2.61
N LYS A 257 25.54 -16.17 -3.85
CA LYS A 257 26.35 -16.89 -4.83
C LYS A 257 26.80 -15.97 -5.96
N VAL A 258 28.02 -16.18 -6.48
CA VAL A 258 28.59 -15.37 -7.55
C VAL A 258 28.92 -16.23 -8.75
N ASN A 259 28.33 -15.90 -9.91
CA ASN A 259 28.80 -16.39 -11.21
C ASN A 259 29.59 -15.28 -11.90
N HIS A 260 30.72 -15.58 -12.53
CA HIS A 260 31.59 -14.55 -13.10
C HIS A 260 32.19 -14.95 -14.47
N GLU A 261 32.58 -13.91 -15.22
CA GLU A 261 33.32 -14.04 -16.47
C GLU A 261 34.64 -13.25 -16.33
N GLY A 262 35.77 -13.91 -16.68
CA GLY A 262 37.10 -13.34 -16.44
C GLY A 262 37.50 -13.35 -14.96
N GLY A 263 38.79 -13.13 -14.68
CA GLY A 263 39.28 -13.03 -13.33
C GLY A 263 39.03 -14.25 -12.43
N LYS A 264 38.86 -14.01 -11.15
CA LYS A 264 38.57 -15.06 -10.16
C LYS A 264 37.77 -14.51 -8.96
N VAL A 265 37.05 -15.40 -8.26
CA VAL A 265 36.47 -15.18 -6.95
C VAL A 265 37.31 -15.88 -5.89
N ILE A 266 37.72 -15.14 -4.87
CA ILE A 266 38.47 -15.66 -3.72
C ILE A 266 37.54 -15.72 -2.54
N MET A 267 37.51 -16.87 -1.86
CA MET A 267 36.73 -17.06 -0.64
C MET A 267 37.66 -16.82 0.57
N GLU A 268 37.25 -15.89 1.41
CA GLU A 268 37.85 -15.64 2.73
C GLU A 268 36.89 -16.16 3.81
N SER A 269 37.23 -15.97 5.08
CA SER A 269 36.42 -16.54 6.18
C SER A 269 34.97 -16.05 6.22
N ASP A 270 34.74 -14.76 5.92
CA ASP A 270 33.50 -14.03 6.11
C ASP A 270 33.16 -13.02 5.00
N TYR A 271 33.91 -13.08 3.87
CA TYR A 271 33.65 -12.29 2.67
C TYR A 271 34.13 -13.01 1.39
N LEU A 272 33.65 -12.52 0.25
CA LEU A 272 34.14 -12.91 -1.08
C LEU A 272 34.90 -11.74 -1.70
N GLU A 273 35.98 -12.03 -2.46
CA GLU A 273 36.75 -11.04 -3.18
C GLU A 273 36.75 -11.35 -4.68
N LEU A 274 36.31 -10.38 -5.47
CA LEU A 274 36.38 -10.41 -6.93
C LEU A 274 37.73 -9.80 -7.35
N LYS A 275 38.48 -10.47 -8.24
CA LYS A 275 39.75 -9.98 -8.79
C LYS A 275 39.74 -10.06 -10.32
N ASN A 276 39.93 -8.90 -10.95
CA ASN A 276 40.03 -8.74 -12.42
C ASN A 276 38.79 -9.32 -13.17
N VAL A 277 37.60 -9.20 -12.58
CA VAL A 277 36.37 -9.78 -13.12
C VAL A 277 35.76 -8.84 -14.18
N LYS A 278 35.47 -9.35 -15.38
CA LYS A 278 34.82 -8.57 -16.45
C LYS A 278 33.33 -8.41 -16.23
N GLN A 279 32.69 -9.48 -15.81
CA GLN A 279 31.28 -9.48 -15.46
C GLN A 279 31.05 -10.41 -14.27
N ALA A 280 30.18 -10.00 -13.35
CA ALA A 280 29.68 -10.86 -12.28
C ALA A 280 28.15 -10.79 -12.21
N THR A 281 27.52 -11.92 -11.90
CA THR A 281 26.11 -11.98 -11.49
C THR A 281 26.05 -12.52 -10.09
N LEU A 282 25.50 -11.71 -9.19
CA LEU A 282 25.28 -12.05 -7.80
C LEU A 282 23.84 -12.51 -7.66
N TYR A 283 23.63 -13.69 -7.08
CA TYR A 283 22.32 -14.25 -6.75
C TYR A 283 22.19 -14.31 -5.24
N LEU A 284 21.23 -13.59 -4.71
CA LEU A 284 20.93 -13.60 -3.28
C LEU A 284 19.53 -14.18 -3.06
N VAL A 285 19.46 -15.28 -2.33
CA VAL A 285 18.22 -15.91 -1.87
C VAL A 285 18.15 -15.87 -0.35
N SER A 286 16.93 -15.74 0.19
CA SER A 286 16.69 -15.78 1.63
C SER A 286 15.39 -16.50 1.93
N ASN A 287 15.44 -17.41 2.91
CA ASN A 287 14.27 -18.07 3.46
C ASN A 287 14.33 -18.11 4.99
N SER A 288 13.17 -18.23 5.62
CA SER A 288 13.00 -18.12 7.06
C SER A 288 12.13 -19.24 7.64
N SER A 289 12.23 -19.45 8.94
CA SER A 289 11.40 -20.38 9.70
C SER A 289 9.92 -20.01 9.77
N TYR A 290 9.56 -18.77 9.38
CA TYR A 290 8.16 -18.35 9.26
C TYR A 290 7.45 -19.05 8.10
N TYR A 291 8.15 -19.24 6.97
CA TYR A 291 7.58 -19.84 5.77
C TYR A 291 7.90 -21.34 5.63
N PHE A 292 9.04 -21.81 6.16
CA PHE A 292 9.54 -23.16 5.91
C PHE A 292 10.24 -23.73 7.16
N ASP A 293 9.81 -24.90 7.63
CA ASP A 293 10.47 -25.62 8.73
C ASP A 293 11.97 -25.87 8.41
N ASP A 294 12.27 -26.30 7.18
CA ASP A 294 13.63 -26.45 6.67
C ASP A 294 13.95 -25.36 5.63
N TYR A 295 14.05 -24.12 6.10
CA TYR A 295 14.37 -22.95 5.28
C TYR A 295 15.76 -23.02 4.64
N LYS A 296 16.71 -23.78 5.25
CA LYS A 296 18.05 -23.99 4.69
C LYS A 296 18.01 -24.91 3.48
N ALA A 297 17.29 -26.01 3.54
CA ALA A 297 17.07 -26.87 2.37
C ALA A 297 16.33 -26.11 1.27
N LYS A 298 15.38 -25.24 1.65
CA LYS A 298 14.67 -24.37 0.68
C LYS A 298 15.63 -23.44 -0.06
N ASN A 299 16.60 -22.80 0.63
CA ASN A 299 17.61 -21.98 -0.01
C ASN A 299 18.43 -22.75 -1.06
N LYS A 300 18.83 -23.98 -0.76
CA LYS A 300 19.54 -24.83 -1.74
C LYS A 300 18.71 -25.10 -2.99
N VAL A 301 17.44 -25.45 -2.82
CA VAL A 301 16.51 -25.69 -3.93
C VAL A 301 16.34 -24.42 -4.78
N ASP A 302 16.19 -23.25 -4.15
CA ASP A 302 16.03 -21.99 -4.86
C ASP A 302 17.30 -21.62 -5.63
N LEU A 303 18.48 -21.77 -5.02
CA LEU A 303 19.77 -21.54 -5.71
C LEU A 303 20.01 -22.51 -6.88
N GLU A 304 19.67 -23.79 -6.72
CA GLU A 304 19.77 -24.78 -7.80
C GLU A 304 18.86 -24.41 -8.98
N ALA A 305 17.65 -23.95 -8.73
CA ALA A 305 16.68 -23.55 -9.75
C ALA A 305 17.15 -22.34 -10.59
N ILE A 306 17.94 -21.44 -10.02
CA ILE A 306 18.43 -20.24 -10.71
C ILE A 306 19.87 -20.36 -11.22
N SER A 307 20.67 -21.32 -10.73
CA SER A 307 22.10 -21.44 -11.05
C SER A 307 22.39 -21.68 -12.53
N SER A 308 21.42 -22.23 -13.27
CA SER A 308 21.52 -22.46 -14.73
C SER A 308 20.96 -21.29 -15.56
N LYS A 309 20.33 -20.29 -14.95
CA LYS A 309 19.74 -19.15 -15.65
C LYS A 309 20.76 -18.02 -15.79
N SER A 310 20.82 -17.42 -16.97
CA SER A 310 21.55 -16.17 -17.15
C SER A 310 20.81 -14.99 -16.48
N PHE A 311 21.51 -13.89 -16.23
CA PHE A 311 20.86 -12.66 -15.77
C PHE A 311 19.77 -12.20 -16.77
N GLY A 312 20.01 -12.36 -18.08
CA GLY A 312 19.02 -12.01 -19.10
C GLY A 312 17.75 -12.86 -19.04
N ASP A 313 17.85 -14.15 -18.71
CA ASP A 313 16.66 -15.00 -18.51
C ASP A 313 15.85 -14.56 -17.29
N LEU A 314 16.51 -14.21 -16.18
CA LEU A 314 15.86 -13.67 -14.98
C LEU A 314 15.22 -12.30 -15.27
N GLU A 315 15.93 -11.40 -15.95
CA GLU A 315 15.42 -10.07 -16.34
C GLU A 315 14.16 -10.22 -17.21
N GLN A 316 14.14 -11.11 -18.20
CA GLN A 316 12.95 -11.33 -19.04
C GLN A 316 11.77 -11.92 -18.27
N ALA A 317 12.01 -12.90 -17.39
CA ALA A 317 10.97 -13.49 -16.57
C ALA A 317 10.38 -12.47 -15.59
N HIS A 318 11.25 -11.68 -14.95
CA HIS A 318 10.91 -10.60 -14.05
C HIS A 318 10.03 -9.52 -14.74
N ILE A 319 10.50 -8.98 -15.87
CA ILE A 319 9.77 -7.95 -16.63
C ILE A 319 8.40 -8.47 -17.05
N LYS A 320 8.32 -9.68 -17.57
CA LYS A 320 7.04 -10.26 -18.01
C LYS A 320 6.04 -10.41 -16.86
N ASP A 321 6.47 -10.88 -15.69
CA ASP A 321 5.61 -10.99 -14.50
C ASP A 321 5.16 -9.61 -14.03
N TYR A 322 6.09 -8.68 -13.90
CA TYR A 322 5.85 -7.35 -13.40
C TYR A 322 4.90 -6.55 -14.33
N GLN A 323 5.17 -6.53 -15.63
CA GLN A 323 4.38 -5.80 -16.62
C GLN A 323 2.97 -6.36 -16.80
N ASN A 324 2.71 -7.64 -16.51
CA ASN A 324 1.36 -8.16 -16.43
C ASN A 324 0.47 -7.43 -15.41
N LEU A 325 1.05 -6.76 -14.42
CA LEU A 325 0.35 -5.94 -13.44
C LEU A 325 0.46 -4.45 -13.80
N TYR A 326 1.67 -3.98 -14.09
CA TYR A 326 1.95 -2.56 -14.27
C TYR A 326 1.26 -1.98 -15.52
N ASP A 327 1.30 -2.67 -16.66
CA ASP A 327 0.79 -2.17 -17.95
C ASP A 327 -0.75 -2.15 -18.05
N ARG A 328 -1.45 -2.61 -17.01
CA ARG A 328 -2.92 -2.59 -16.98
C ARG A 328 -3.51 -1.20 -16.87
N LEU A 329 -2.73 -0.22 -16.42
CA LEU A 329 -3.16 1.16 -16.28
C LEU A 329 -2.02 2.11 -16.63
N SER A 330 -2.32 3.15 -17.41
CA SER A 330 -1.42 4.27 -17.63
C SER A 330 -2.11 5.59 -17.34
N LEU A 331 -1.35 6.57 -16.86
CA LEU A 331 -1.80 7.95 -16.62
C LEU A 331 -0.84 8.93 -17.28
N SER A 332 -1.39 9.89 -18.04
CA SER A 332 -0.66 11.07 -18.50
C SER A 332 -1.46 12.32 -18.14
N LEU A 333 -0.80 13.31 -17.58
CA LEU A 333 -1.39 14.61 -17.21
C LEU A 333 -0.88 15.75 -18.13
N GLY A 334 -0.47 15.37 -19.36
CA GLY A 334 0.19 16.24 -20.34
C GLY A 334 1.69 16.31 -20.11
N LYS A 335 2.47 16.45 -21.21
CA LYS A 335 3.95 16.53 -21.12
C LYS A 335 4.39 17.96 -20.93
N ASN A 336 5.31 18.18 -20.00
CA ASN A 336 5.89 19.50 -19.72
C ASN A 336 7.39 19.60 -20.11
N GLY A 337 8.00 18.51 -20.60
CA GLY A 337 9.40 18.45 -21.04
C GLY A 337 10.44 18.51 -19.92
N LEU A 338 10.05 18.25 -18.66
CA LEU A 338 10.94 18.27 -17.49
C LEU A 338 11.55 16.89 -17.16
N ASP A 339 11.25 15.86 -17.93
CA ASP A 339 11.78 14.50 -17.82
C ASP A 339 13.32 14.41 -17.95
N SER A 340 13.91 15.36 -18.68
CA SER A 340 15.37 15.54 -18.80
C SER A 340 16.05 16.09 -17.54
N ILE A 341 15.28 16.53 -16.52
CA ILE A 341 15.80 17.05 -15.25
C ILE A 341 15.78 15.92 -14.20
N PRO A 342 16.85 15.76 -13.38
CA PRO A 342 16.88 14.77 -12.31
C PRO A 342 15.68 14.87 -11.36
N THR A 343 15.18 13.72 -10.86
CA THR A 343 13.96 13.66 -10.04
C THR A 343 14.04 14.54 -8.79
N ASN A 344 15.18 14.54 -8.10
CA ASN A 344 15.38 15.41 -6.94
C ASN A 344 15.36 16.90 -7.28
N GLU A 345 15.83 17.30 -8.46
CA GLU A 345 15.78 18.69 -8.91
C GLU A 345 14.36 19.09 -9.31
N ARG A 346 13.60 18.21 -9.97
CA ARG A 346 12.18 18.41 -10.24
C ARG A 346 11.40 18.63 -8.94
N LEU A 347 11.62 17.78 -7.93
CA LEU A 347 11.00 17.93 -6.62
C LEU A 347 11.39 19.27 -5.94
N GLN A 348 12.65 19.73 -6.06
CA GLN A 348 13.06 21.02 -5.53
C GLN A 348 12.35 22.19 -6.22
N ARG A 349 12.09 22.10 -7.54
CA ARG A 349 11.29 23.10 -8.27
C ARG A 349 9.86 23.16 -7.72
N VAL A 350 9.24 21.98 -7.43
CA VAL A 350 7.90 21.95 -6.82
C VAL A 350 7.94 22.52 -5.40
N LYS A 351 8.97 22.23 -4.61
CA LYS A 351 9.18 22.85 -3.29
C LYS A 351 9.35 24.36 -3.37
N GLY A 352 9.83 24.87 -4.50
CA GLY A 352 9.89 26.29 -4.86
C GLY A 352 8.57 26.88 -5.38
N GLY A 353 7.47 26.13 -5.40
CA GLY A 353 6.13 26.58 -5.82
C GLY A 353 5.82 26.42 -7.31
N GLN A 354 6.63 25.67 -8.07
CA GLN A 354 6.34 25.35 -9.47
C GLN A 354 5.47 24.07 -9.56
N VAL A 355 4.60 24.02 -10.57
CA VAL A 355 3.79 22.82 -10.87
C VAL A 355 4.52 21.95 -11.87
N ASP A 356 4.56 20.63 -11.62
CA ASP A 356 5.15 19.62 -12.48
C ASP A 356 4.18 18.44 -12.66
N THR A 357 3.29 18.54 -13.66
CA THR A 357 2.24 17.54 -13.92
C THR A 357 2.79 16.18 -14.32
N ASP A 358 3.95 16.12 -14.99
CA ASP A 358 4.62 14.84 -15.28
C ASP A 358 5.15 14.17 -14.01
N LEU A 359 5.65 14.95 -13.02
CA LEU A 359 6.06 14.41 -11.73
C LEU A 359 4.85 13.91 -10.92
N GLU A 360 3.71 14.60 -11.03
CA GLU A 360 2.45 14.15 -10.42
C GLU A 360 1.99 12.81 -11.02
N ALA A 361 2.04 12.66 -12.36
CA ALA A 361 1.74 11.38 -13.02
C ALA A 361 2.74 10.27 -12.65
N LEU A 362 4.04 10.59 -12.59
CA LEU A 362 5.08 9.67 -12.15
C LEU A 362 4.84 9.20 -10.70
N LEU A 363 4.46 10.10 -9.78
CA LEU A 363 4.16 9.75 -8.39
C LEU A 363 2.93 8.82 -8.29
N PHE A 364 1.91 9.00 -9.15
CA PHE A 364 0.77 8.09 -9.23
C PHE A 364 1.21 6.69 -9.65
N GLN A 365 2.02 6.57 -10.68
CA GLN A 365 2.54 5.28 -11.13
C GLN A 365 3.53 4.68 -10.12
N TYR A 366 4.25 5.53 -9.38
CA TYR A 366 5.15 5.10 -8.31
C TYR A 366 4.39 4.43 -7.16
N GLY A 367 3.22 4.94 -6.74
CA GLY A 367 2.40 4.24 -5.74
C GLY A 367 1.92 2.86 -6.22
N ARG A 368 1.58 2.70 -7.50
CA ARG A 368 1.28 1.39 -8.09
C ARG A 368 2.50 0.46 -8.09
N TYR A 369 3.67 0.99 -8.49
CA TYR A 369 4.96 0.29 -8.42
C TYR A 369 5.25 -0.21 -6.99
N LEU A 370 5.10 0.65 -5.98
CA LEU A 370 5.34 0.31 -4.58
C LEU A 370 4.40 -0.80 -4.10
N LEU A 371 3.12 -0.79 -4.47
CA LEU A 371 2.19 -1.85 -4.10
C LEU A 371 2.54 -3.19 -4.77
N ILE A 372 2.90 -3.20 -6.04
CA ILE A 372 3.36 -4.41 -6.76
C ILE A 372 4.64 -4.98 -6.11
N SER A 373 5.50 -4.10 -5.59
CA SER A 373 6.77 -4.47 -4.97
C SER A 373 6.64 -4.98 -3.52
N THR A 374 5.52 -4.66 -2.83
CA THR A 374 5.35 -4.95 -1.39
C THR A 374 4.25 -5.95 -1.07
N SER A 375 3.33 -6.22 -2.01
CA SER A 375 2.16 -7.06 -1.75
C SER A 375 1.88 -8.00 -2.92
N ARG A 376 2.24 -9.27 -2.76
CA ARG A 376 2.05 -10.31 -3.77
C ARG A 376 1.38 -11.53 -3.14
N VAL A 377 0.65 -12.31 -3.94
CA VAL A 377 0.01 -13.54 -3.45
C VAL A 377 1.02 -14.46 -2.76
N GLY A 378 0.74 -14.84 -1.51
CA GLY A 378 1.60 -15.71 -0.69
C GLY A 378 2.66 -14.98 0.14
N THR A 379 2.62 -13.64 0.20
CA THR A 379 3.45 -12.81 1.09
C THR A 379 2.60 -12.20 2.20
N ASN A 380 3.23 -11.50 3.16
CA ASN A 380 2.53 -10.70 4.13
C ASN A 380 2.06 -9.36 3.52
N PRO A 381 1.04 -8.68 4.09
CA PRO A 381 0.62 -7.38 3.56
C PRO A 381 1.69 -6.30 3.79
N ALA A 382 1.62 -5.23 2.99
CA ALA A 382 2.45 -4.05 3.18
C ALA A 382 2.23 -3.46 4.59
N ASN A 383 3.29 -3.43 5.42
CA ASN A 383 3.25 -2.85 6.76
C ASN A 383 3.33 -1.31 6.71
N LEU A 384 3.53 -0.62 7.85
CA LEU A 384 3.60 0.83 7.94
C LEU A 384 4.72 1.45 7.06
N GLN A 385 5.77 0.68 6.76
CA GLN A 385 6.87 1.06 5.87
C GLN A 385 6.88 0.21 4.56
N GLY A 386 5.78 -0.45 4.25
CA GLY A 386 5.65 -1.36 3.13
C GLY A 386 6.41 -2.66 3.36
N LEU A 387 7.64 -2.69 2.88
CA LEU A 387 8.57 -3.81 3.04
C LEU A 387 9.94 -3.31 3.53
N TRP A 388 10.25 -2.02 3.34
CA TRP A 388 11.58 -1.44 3.50
C TRP A 388 11.78 -0.82 4.89
N ASN A 389 12.81 -1.30 5.59
CA ASN A 389 13.21 -0.83 6.91
C ASN A 389 14.70 -1.12 7.15
N GLU A 390 15.48 -0.14 7.64
CA GLU A 390 16.90 -0.34 7.96
C GLU A 390 17.19 -0.56 9.46
N HIS A 391 16.16 -0.58 10.31
CA HIS A 391 16.31 -0.61 11.77
C HIS A 391 16.03 -1.99 12.36
N ILE A 392 16.59 -2.26 13.55
CA ILE A 392 16.18 -3.36 14.45
C ILE A 392 14.88 -2.96 15.17
N THR A 393 14.79 -1.72 15.64
CA THR A 393 13.55 -1.15 16.19
C THR A 393 13.12 0.01 15.31
N ALA A 394 12.17 -0.25 14.43
CA ALA A 394 11.69 0.73 13.46
C ALA A 394 10.83 1.82 14.12
N PRO A 395 10.74 3.02 13.51
CA PRO A 395 9.70 3.99 13.86
C PRO A 395 8.32 3.33 13.85
N TRP A 396 7.54 3.53 14.93
CA TRP A 396 6.27 2.83 15.17
C TRP A 396 6.33 1.32 14.91
N ASN A 397 7.51 0.71 15.13
CA ASN A 397 7.78 -0.71 14.92
C ASN A 397 7.57 -1.22 13.47
N ALA A 398 7.33 -0.34 12.49
CA ALA A 398 6.86 -0.70 11.15
C ALA A 398 5.75 -1.75 11.21
N ASP A 399 4.83 -1.62 12.18
CA ASP A 399 3.78 -2.59 12.46
C ASP A 399 2.55 -2.42 11.53
N TYR A 400 1.48 -3.14 11.83
CA TYR A 400 0.20 -2.98 11.15
C TYR A 400 -0.70 -2.07 11.98
N HIS A 401 -0.64 -0.74 11.72
CA HIS A 401 -1.58 0.23 12.26
C HIS A 401 -2.91 0.15 11.53
N LEU A 402 -4.00 -0.04 12.28
CA LEU A 402 -5.34 -0.35 11.77
C LEU A 402 -6.36 0.76 12.05
N ASN A 403 -5.91 1.95 12.40
CA ASN A 403 -6.78 3.12 12.58
C ASN A 403 -6.83 4.05 11.37
N ILE A 404 -6.00 3.77 10.32
CA ILE A 404 -5.97 4.40 8.99
C ILE A 404 -4.91 3.79 8.07
N ASN A 405 -3.69 3.51 8.57
CA ASN A 405 -2.50 3.32 7.76
C ASN A 405 -2.58 2.06 6.88
N LEU A 406 -2.81 0.86 7.47
CA LEU A 406 -2.93 -0.37 6.68
C LEU A 406 -4.09 -0.28 5.67
N GLN A 407 -5.19 0.33 6.06
CA GLN A 407 -6.32 0.54 5.17
C GLN A 407 -5.94 1.42 3.98
N MET A 408 -5.26 2.54 4.21
CA MET A 408 -4.80 3.45 3.16
C MET A 408 -3.81 2.78 2.19
N ASN A 409 -2.98 1.85 2.68
CA ASN A 409 -2.05 1.09 1.83
C ASN A 409 -2.78 0.34 0.69
N TYR A 410 -4.04 0.01 0.86
CA TYR A 410 -4.81 -0.79 -0.11
C TYR A 410 -5.94 -0.03 -0.82
N TRP A 411 -6.16 1.27 -0.52
CA TRP A 411 -7.22 2.05 -1.18
C TRP A 411 -7.09 2.11 -2.70
N LEU A 412 -5.86 2.10 -3.23
CA LEU A 412 -5.62 2.17 -4.67
C LEU A 412 -5.87 0.84 -5.40
N ALA A 413 -5.79 -0.31 -4.71
CA ALA A 413 -5.61 -1.61 -5.34
C ALA A 413 -6.69 -1.95 -6.39
N ASP A 414 -7.96 -1.92 -6.02
CA ASP A 414 -9.04 -2.26 -6.94
C ASP A 414 -9.23 -1.19 -8.03
N ALA A 415 -9.22 0.11 -7.67
CA ALA A 415 -9.44 1.20 -8.60
C ALA A 415 -8.35 1.29 -9.68
N THR A 416 -7.09 0.97 -9.33
CA THR A 416 -5.96 1.01 -10.26
C THR A 416 -5.64 -0.32 -10.94
N ASN A 417 -6.61 -1.25 -10.98
CA ASN A 417 -6.55 -2.54 -11.67
C ASN A 417 -5.49 -3.51 -11.12
N LEU A 418 -5.28 -3.47 -9.79
CA LEU A 418 -4.35 -4.31 -9.04
C LEU A 418 -5.06 -5.13 -7.94
N GLY A 419 -6.34 -5.45 -8.13
CA GLY A 419 -7.21 -6.04 -7.09
C GLY A 419 -6.70 -7.36 -6.49
N GLU A 420 -5.95 -8.19 -7.23
CA GLU A 420 -5.33 -9.41 -6.70
C GLU A 420 -4.27 -9.16 -5.63
N LEU A 421 -3.70 -7.94 -5.57
CA LEU A 421 -2.73 -7.54 -4.56
C LEU A 421 -3.38 -7.29 -3.18
N ASN A 422 -4.71 -7.30 -3.09
CA ASN A 422 -5.43 -7.36 -1.81
C ASN A 422 -5.32 -8.74 -1.12
N THR A 423 -4.89 -9.80 -1.83
CA THR A 423 -4.88 -11.16 -1.27
C THR A 423 -4.06 -11.27 0.02
N PRO A 424 -2.83 -10.72 0.13
CA PRO A 424 -2.09 -10.75 1.39
C PRO A 424 -2.83 -10.05 2.54
N LEU A 425 -3.50 -8.93 2.28
CA LEU A 425 -4.34 -8.25 3.26
C LEU A 425 -5.49 -9.15 3.72
N PHE A 426 -6.19 -9.81 2.80
CA PHE A 426 -7.30 -10.70 3.13
C PHE A 426 -6.82 -11.91 3.95
N ASP A 427 -5.69 -12.52 3.57
CA ASP A 427 -5.11 -13.65 4.30
C ASP A 427 -4.72 -13.25 5.73
N TYR A 428 -4.26 -12.02 5.92
CA TYR A 428 -3.93 -11.48 7.22
C TYR A 428 -5.19 -11.12 8.04
N ILE A 429 -6.21 -10.54 7.41
CA ILE A 429 -7.50 -10.27 8.09
C ILE A 429 -8.14 -11.56 8.60
N ASP A 430 -8.08 -12.66 7.85
CA ASP A 430 -8.62 -13.94 8.30
C ASP A 430 -7.92 -14.42 9.58
N LYS A 431 -6.59 -14.28 9.68
CA LYS A 431 -5.83 -14.57 10.93
C LYS A 431 -6.30 -13.67 12.09
N LEU A 432 -6.48 -12.37 11.82
CA LEU A 432 -6.97 -11.42 12.84
C LEU A 432 -8.40 -11.77 13.30
N VAL A 433 -9.27 -12.19 12.38
CA VAL A 433 -10.64 -12.60 12.72
C VAL A 433 -10.62 -13.83 13.64
N ASP A 434 -9.75 -14.80 13.36
CA ASP A 434 -9.64 -15.99 14.21
C ASP A 434 -9.06 -15.68 15.60
N SER A 435 -7.99 -14.91 15.68
CA SER A 435 -7.40 -14.44 16.95
C SER A 435 -8.38 -13.58 17.74
N GLY A 436 -9.13 -12.72 17.04
CA GLY A 436 -10.07 -11.78 17.63
C GLY A 436 -11.24 -12.42 18.36
N LYS A 437 -11.60 -13.66 18.01
CA LYS A 437 -12.63 -14.43 18.71
C LYS A 437 -12.23 -14.73 20.16
N ILE A 438 -10.94 -14.99 20.39
CA ILE A 438 -10.39 -15.23 21.72
C ILE A 438 -10.52 -13.96 22.57
N THR A 439 -10.01 -12.83 22.06
CA THR A 439 -10.04 -11.55 22.76
C THR A 439 -11.47 -11.07 23.01
N ALA A 440 -12.37 -11.17 22.04
CA ALA A 440 -13.77 -10.82 22.21
C ALA A 440 -14.42 -11.57 23.36
N GLN A 441 -14.19 -12.88 23.46
CA GLN A 441 -14.75 -13.73 24.52
C GLN A 441 -14.08 -13.49 25.87
N THR A 442 -12.75 -13.46 25.92
CA THR A 442 -12.00 -13.43 27.22
C THR A 442 -12.04 -12.06 27.86
N ASN A 443 -11.79 -11.00 27.08
CA ASN A 443 -11.70 -9.64 27.62
C ASN A 443 -13.05 -8.92 27.66
N TYR A 444 -13.90 -9.13 26.65
CA TYR A 444 -15.14 -8.32 26.54
C TYR A 444 -16.42 -9.11 26.82
N GLY A 445 -16.34 -10.45 26.95
CA GLY A 445 -17.52 -11.31 27.11
C GLY A 445 -18.46 -11.28 25.89
N CYS A 446 -17.96 -10.87 24.72
CA CYS A 446 -18.69 -10.79 23.47
C CYS A 446 -18.40 -12.02 22.59
N ARG A 447 -19.39 -12.42 21.82
CA ARG A 447 -19.16 -13.36 20.70
C ARG A 447 -18.54 -12.61 19.53
N GLY A 448 -18.12 -13.39 18.51
CA GLY A 448 -17.54 -12.82 17.29
C GLY A 448 -16.10 -12.40 17.47
N SER A 449 -15.62 -11.46 16.67
CA SER A 449 -14.21 -11.10 16.58
C SER A 449 -13.95 -9.61 16.86
N PHE A 450 -13.04 -9.33 17.78
CA PHE A 450 -12.49 -8.01 18.08
C PHE A 450 -11.10 -7.86 17.45
N ILE A 451 -10.85 -6.73 16.78
CA ILE A 451 -9.55 -6.39 16.18
C ILE A 451 -9.13 -5.00 16.68
N PRO A 452 -7.89 -4.86 17.22
CA PRO A 452 -7.40 -3.62 17.81
C PRO A 452 -6.90 -2.62 16.75
N HIS A 453 -6.48 -1.42 17.19
CA HIS A 453 -5.94 -0.37 16.33
C HIS A 453 -4.54 -0.65 15.78
N ALA A 454 -3.78 -1.55 16.38
CA ALA A 454 -2.42 -1.93 15.96
C ALA A 454 -2.13 -3.38 16.31
N THR A 455 -1.34 -4.04 15.47
CA THR A 455 -0.99 -5.45 15.61
C THR A 455 0.34 -5.74 14.88
N ASP A 456 0.83 -6.98 14.91
CA ASP A 456 2.08 -7.41 14.27
C ASP A 456 1.88 -8.70 13.45
N LEU A 457 2.96 -9.29 12.93
CA LEU A 457 2.91 -10.48 12.08
C LEU A 457 2.11 -11.65 12.67
N TRP A 458 2.14 -11.78 14.01
CA TRP A 458 1.51 -12.88 14.74
C TRP A 458 0.02 -12.66 15.01
N ALA A 459 -0.53 -11.52 14.55
CA ALA A 459 -1.94 -11.16 14.64
C ALA A 459 -2.53 -11.20 16.06
N PRO A 460 -1.85 -10.70 17.11
CA PRO A 460 -2.47 -10.54 18.42
C PRO A 460 -3.54 -9.45 18.37
N THR A 461 -4.62 -9.64 19.14
CA THR A 461 -5.83 -8.82 19.02
C THR A 461 -6.24 -8.08 20.29
N TRP A 462 -5.35 -7.90 21.27
CA TRP A 462 -5.60 -7.00 22.41
C TRP A 462 -5.19 -5.55 22.09
N LEU A 463 -5.72 -4.61 22.86
CA LEU A 463 -5.34 -3.21 22.76
C LEU A 463 -3.87 -2.99 23.17
N ARG A 464 -3.20 -2.07 22.50
CA ARG A 464 -1.76 -1.79 22.66
C ARG A 464 -1.51 -0.29 22.66
N ALA A 465 -1.82 0.38 23.78
CA ALA A 465 -1.58 1.81 23.88
C ALA A 465 -1.26 2.22 25.31
N PRO A 466 -0.32 3.13 25.52
CA PRO A 466 -0.04 3.74 26.82
C PRO A 466 -1.11 4.74 27.26
N THR A 467 -1.95 5.19 26.32
CA THR A 467 -3.01 6.19 26.55
C THR A 467 -4.29 5.82 25.80
N ALA A 468 -5.44 6.23 26.34
CA ALA A 468 -6.72 5.87 25.75
C ALA A 468 -6.91 6.43 24.33
N TYR A 469 -6.47 7.66 24.07
CA TYR A 469 -6.67 8.32 22.77
C TYR A 469 -5.88 7.68 21.63
N TRP A 470 -4.76 6.99 21.91
CA TRP A 470 -3.99 6.35 20.87
C TRP A 470 -4.65 5.08 20.36
N GLY A 471 -5.13 4.24 21.27
CA GLY A 471 -5.46 2.91 20.84
C GLY A 471 -6.64 2.21 21.50
N CYS A 472 -7.40 2.90 22.34
CA CYS A 472 -8.60 2.31 22.92
C CYS A 472 -9.81 2.38 21.97
N SER A 473 -9.60 2.20 20.68
CA SER A 473 -10.61 2.19 19.62
C SER A 473 -11.05 0.76 19.30
N VAL A 474 -12.34 0.61 19.01
CA VAL A 474 -12.97 -0.66 18.61
C VAL A 474 -13.34 -0.70 17.12
N GLY A 475 -13.05 0.37 16.37
CA GLY A 475 -13.48 0.52 14.99
C GLY A 475 -12.66 -0.29 13.96
N ALA A 476 -11.43 -0.70 14.28
CA ALA A 476 -10.49 -1.27 13.31
C ALA A 476 -11.02 -2.50 12.58
N GLY A 477 -11.64 -3.44 13.30
CA GLY A 477 -12.22 -4.64 12.70
C GLY A 477 -13.28 -4.33 11.64
N GLY A 478 -14.16 -3.38 11.94
CA GLY A 478 -15.17 -2.93 10.98
C GLY A 478 -14.58 -2.25 9.76
N TRP A 479 -13.54 -1.41 9.95
CA TRP A 479 -12.87 -0.74 8.84
C TRP A 479 -12.18 -1.75 7.90
N LEU A 480 -11.57 -2.80 8.43
CA LEU A 480 -10.99 -3.87 7.62
C LEU A 480 -12.05 -4.62 6.79
N MET A 481 -13.28 -4.78 7.30
CA MET A 481 -14.38 -5.41 6.54
C MET A 481 -14.78 -4.59 5.30
N GLN A 482 -14.52 -3.29 5.28
CA GLN A 482 -14.75 -2.45 4.10
C GLN A 482 -13.94 -2.92 2.90
N HIS A 483 -12.67 -3.35 3.06
CA HIS A 483 -11.83 -3.85 1.97
C HIS A 483 -12.42 -5.13 1.34
N TYR A 484 -12.96 -6.03 2.15
CA TYR A 484 -13.65 -7.23 1.65
C TYR A 484 -14.87 -6.86 0.82
N TRP A 485 -15.71 -5.96 1.34
CA TRP A 485 -16.92 -5.51 0.65
C TRP A 485 -16.58 -4.75 -0.63
N GLN A 486 -15.64 -3.82 -0.58
CA GLN A 486 -15.20 -3.04 -1.74
C GLN A 486 -14.64 -3.94 -2.85
N HIS A 487 -13.77 -4.90 -2.53
CA HIS A 487 -13.26 -5.85 -3.51
C HIS A 487 -14.39 -6.67 -4.17
N TYR A 488 -15.40 -7.08 -3.39
CA TYR A 488 -16.58 -7.70 -3.95
C TYR A 488 -17.35 -6.76 -4.90
N GLU A 489 -17.51 -5.49 -4.55
CA GLU A 489 -18.20 -4.52 -5.42
C GLU A 489 -17.48 -4.33 -6.75
N TYR A 490 -16.14 -4.31 -6.77
CA TYR A 490 -15.35 -4.21 -8.00
C TYR A 490 -15.37 -5.49 -8.82
N THR A 491 -15.37 -6.66 -8.19
CA THR A 491 -15.22 -7.96 -8.88
C THR A 491 -16.52 -8.70 -9.11
N ARG A 492 -17.55 -8.45 -8.30
CA ARG A 492 -18.81 -9.23 -8.20
C ARG A 492 -18.58 -10.73 -8.09
N ASN A 493 -17.46 -11.15 -7.49
CA ASN A 493 -17.11 -12.54 -7.30
C ASN A 493 -17.94 -13.16 -6.16
N ILE A 494 -19.01 -13.89 -6.53
CA ILE A 494 -19.93 -14.55 -5.56
C ILE A 494 -19.21 -15.61 -4.74
N LYS A 495 -18.21 -16.31 -5.30
CA LYS A 495 -17.40 -17.28 -4.54
C LYS A 495 -16.63 -16.58 -3.43
N PHE A 496 -15.95 -15.47 -3.74
CA PHE A 496 -15.25 -14.65 -2.76
C PHE A 496 -16.21 -14.11 -1.69
N LEU A 497 -17.39 -13.61 -2.10
CA LEU A 497 -18.40 -13.13 -1.17
C LEU A 497 -18.82 -14.22 -0.16
N LYS A 498 -19.07 -15.44 -0.66
CA LYS A 498 -19.55 -16.56 0.16
C LYS A 498 -18.46 -17.17 1.05
N GLU A 499 -17.23 -17.34 0.52
CA GLU A 499 -16.17 -18.10 1.16
C GLU A 499 -15.26 -17.25 2.05
N ARG A 500 -15.12 -15.94 1.76
CA ARG A 500 -14.24 -15.03 2.50
C ARG A 500 -15.00 -13.89 3.18
N VAL A 501 -15.79 -13.12 2.43
CA VAL A 501 -16.46 -11.92 2.97
C VAL A 501 -17.47 -12.28 4.04
N TYR A 502 -18.40 -13.18 3.74
CA TYR A 502 -19.50 -13.51 4.66
C TYR A 502 -19.00 -14.05 6.02
N PRO A 503 -18.07 -15.01 6.08
CA PRO A 503 -17.57 -15.52 7.36
C PRO A 503 -16.92 -14.44 8.21
N ALA A 504 -15.99 -13.65 7.64
CA ALA A 504 -15.29 -12.60 8.37
C ALA A 504 -16.25 -11.48 8.83
N LEU A 505 -17.09 -11.01 7.91
CA LEU A 505 -18.10 -9.98 8.19
C LEU A 505 -19.11 -10.42 9.25
N HIS A 506 -19.51 -11.71 9.25
CA HIS A 506 -20.39 -12.28 10.28
C HIS A 506 -19.77 -12.18 11.68
N GLU A 507 -18.51 -12.58 11.83
CA GLU A 507 -17.84 -12.57 13.14
C GLU A 507 -17.67 -11.13 13.68
N VAL A 508 -17.28 -10.18 12.82
CA VAL A 508 -17.17 -8.77 13.24
C VAL A 508 -18.56 -8.16 13.53
N THR A 509 -19.58 -8.51 12.75
CA THR A 509 -20.98 -8.11 13.01
C THR A 509 -21.47 -8.66 14.33
N LEU A 510 -21.14 -9.92 14.66
CA LEU A 510 -21.52 -10.57 15.91
C LEU A 510 -20.88 -9.88 17.11
N PHE A 511 -19.59 -9.48 17.01
CA PHE A 511 -18.94 -8.71 18.05
C PHE A 511 -19.67 -7.37 18.30
N TYR A 512 -19.91 -6.56 17.28
CA TYR A 512 -20.60 -5.29 17.45
C TYR A 512 -22.03 -5.45 17.95
N SER A 513 -22.73 -6.52 17.54
CA SER A 513 -24.08 -6.82 18.03
C SER A 513 -24.14 -7.09 19.54
N ASP A 514 -23.07 -7.66 20.12
CA ASP A 514 -22.95 -7.91 21.55
C ASP A 514 -22.27 -6.75 22.31
N TRP A 515 -21.42 -5.96 21.63
CA TRP A 515 -20.72 -4.79 22.18
C TRP A 515 -21.60 -3.61 22.48
N LEU A 516 -22.57 -3.32 21.60
CA LEU A 516 -23.47 -2.17 21.70
C LEU A 516 -24.31 -2.21 22.98
N VAL A 517 -24.44 -1.05 23.62
CA VAL A 517 -25.29 -0.83 24.78
C VAL A 517 -26.30 0.27 24.51
N GLU A 518 -27.43 0.22 25.21
CA GLU A 518 -28.44 1.28 25.15
C GLU A 518 -27.97 2.48 25.99
N ASP A 519 -27.97 3.66 25.37
CA ASP A 519 -27.73 4.91 26.07
C ASP A 519 -28.98 5.32 26.84
N PRO A 520 -28.95 5.39 28.18
CA PRO A 520 -30.12 5.70 28.98
C PRO A 520 -30.67 7.14 28.77
N ARG A 521 -29.88 8.00 28.10
CA ARG A 521 -30.27 9.40 27.86
C ARG A 521 -31.29 9.55 26.72
N ASP A 522 -31.24 8.67 25.72
CA ASP A 522 -32.03 8.78 24.48
C ASP A 522 -32.52 7.45 23.90
N GLY A 523 -32.09 6.31 24.45
CA GLY A 523 -32.52 4.96 24.05
C GLY A 523 -31.84 4.44 22.78
N TYR A 524 -30.89 5.16 22.19
CA TYR A 524 -30.12 4.67 21.08
C TYR A 524 -29.05 3.63 21.48
N LEU A 525 -28.69 2.76 20.57
CA LEU A 525 -27.55 1.86 20.72
C LEU A 525 -26.24 2.60 20.38
N VAL A 526 -25.25 2.46 21.26
CA VAL A 526 -23.97 3.16 21.16
C VAL A 526 -22.80 2.22 21.48
N SER A 527 -21.65 2.48 20.85
CA SER A 527 -20.36 1.89 21.22
C SER A 527 -19.86 2.48 22.54
N VAL A 528 -19.62 1.65 23.58
CA VAL A 528 -19.14 2.12 24.89
C VAL A 528 -18.19 1.06 25.51
N PRO A 529 -16.96 1.48 25.88
CA PRO A 529 -16.29 2.76 25.60
C PRO A 529 -16.02 2.97 24.12
N SER A 530 -15.86 4.22 23.69
CA SER A 530 -15.57 4.62 22.31
C SER A 530 -14.59 5.78 22.30
N THR A 531 -13.66 5.79 21.34
CA THR A 531 -12.73 6.91 21.13
C THR A 531 -12.78 7.38 19.67
N SER A 532 -12.44 8.64 19.41
CA SER A 532 -12.13 9.10 18.06
C SER A 532 -10.61 9.14 17.91
N PRO A 533 -9.99 8.17 17.23
CA PRO A 533 -8.55 8.18 17.08
C PRO A 533 -8.07 9.41 16.28
N GLU A 534 -7.05 10.12 16.72
CA GLU A 534 -6.33 10.02 17.99
C GLU A 534 -6.51 11.35 18.75
N ASN A 535 -7.73 11.88 18.78
CA ASN A 535 -8.07 13.19 19.33
C ASN A 535 -8.69 13.09 20.75
N GLN A 536 -8.69 14.20 21.46
CA GLN A 536 -9.21 14.35 22.81
C GLN A 536 -10.13 15.57 22.92
N PHE A 537 -10.94 15.58 23.96
CA PHE A 537 -11.83 16.70 24.25
C PHE A 537 -11.79 17.06 25.74
N PHE A 538 -12.19 18.28 26.08
CA PHE A 538 -12.35 18.69 27.46
C PHE A 538 -13.74 18.29 27.97
N ASN A 539 -13.77 17.46 29.04
CA ASN A 539 -15.01 17.09 29.71
C ASN A 539 -15.59 18.27 30.57
N SER A 540 -16.74 18.05 31.22
CA SER A 540 -17.38 19.06 32.05
C SER A 540 -16.54 19.55 33.24
N SER A 541 -15.53 18.78 33.66
CA SER A 541 -14.57 19.14 34.71
C SER A 541 -13.34 19.88 34.16
N GLY A 542 -13.27 20.13 32.86
CA GLY A 542 -12.11 20.76 32.18
C GLY A 542 -10.89 19.88 32.04
N LEU A 543 -11.02 18.56 32.20
CA LEU A 543 -9.95 17.58 31.99
C LEU A 543 -9.95 17.08 30.52
N SER A 544 -8.77 16.95 29.94
CA SER A 544 -8.59 16.30 28.63
C SER A 544 -8.83 14.80 28.75
N VAL A 545 -9.76 14.26 27.96
CA VAL A 545 -10.19 12.86 27.97
C VAL A 545 -10.43 12.36 26.55
N ALA A 546 -10.43 11.02 26.36
CA ALA A 546 -10.61 10.40 25.04
C ALA A 546 -11.91 9.60 24.93
N THR A 547 -12.29 8.83 25.97
CA THR A 547 -13.44 7.93 25.87
C THR A 547 -14.76 8.67 25.99
N CYS A 548 -15.72 8.28 25.15
CA CYS A 548 -17.07 8.85 25.06
C CYS A 548 -18.13 7.74 24.89
N LEU A 549 -19.39 8.16 24.69
CA LEU A 549 -20.55 7.30 24.50
C LEU A 549 -20.94 7.25 23.00
N GLY A 550 -20.09 6.60 22.19
CA GLY A 550 -20.26 6.48 20.74
C GLY A 550 -19.66 7.67 19.98
N SER A 551 -18.38 7.57 19.61
CA SER A 551 -17.75 8.50 18.67
C SER A 551 -18.39 8.39 17.29
N ALA A 552 -18.34 9.48 16.52
CA ALA A 552 -18.85 9.47 15.14
C ALA A 552 -18.23 8.34 14.31
N MET A 553 -16.91 8.13 14.43
CA MET A 553 -16.21 7.08 13.70
C MET A 553 -16.75 5.68 14.01
N ASP A 554 -16.84 5.30 15.29
CA ASP A 554 -17.35 3.98 15.66
C ASP A 554 -18.79 3.77 15.18
N GLN A 555 -19.65 4.78 15.35
CA GLN A 555 -21.06 4.68 14.92
C GLN A 555 -21.18 4.54 13.39
N GLN A 556 -20.36 5.26 12.62
CA GLN A 556 -20.33 5.19 11.16
C GLN A 556 -19.82 3.81 10.69
N ILE A 557 -18.75 3.30 11.31
CA ILE A 557 -18.18 1.97 10.99
C ILE A 557 -19.18 0.86 11.32
N ILE A 558 -19.80 0.88 12.50
CA ILE A 558 -20.79 -0.12 12.91
C ILE A 558 -21.99 -0.12 11.97
N TYR A 559 -22.48 1.09 11.59
CA TYR A 559 -23.54 1.20 10.59
C TYR A 559 -23.15 0.56 9.26
N GLU A 560 -21.93 0.79 8.78
CA GLU A 560 -21.42 0.20 7.53
C GLU A 560 -21.34 -1.32 7.63
N VAL A 561 -20.78 -1.85 8.69
CA VAL A 561 -20.67 -3.30 8.93
C VAL A 561 -22.05 -3.95 8.90
N PHE A 562 -23.03 -3.40 9.64
CA PHE A 562 -24.39 -3.91 9.65
C PHE A 562 -25.04 -3.84 8.26
N ASN A 563 -24.84 -2.73 7.54
CA ASN A 563 -25.38 -2.54 6.21
C ASN A 563 -24.80 -3.54 5.21
N ASN A 564 -23.47 -3.73 5.22
CA ASN A 564 -22.78 -4.65 4.32
C ASN A 564 -23.10 -6.10 4.66
N TYR A 565 -23.25 -6.45 5.95
CA TYR A 565 -23.75 -7.76 6.38
C TYR A 565 -25.15 -8.06 5.84
N LEU A 566 -26.09 -7.11 5.95
CA LEU A 566 -27.46 -7.26 5.45
C LEU A 566 -27.51 -7.36 3.92
N LYS A 567 -26.69 -6.56 3.19
CA LYS A 567 -26.53 -6.66 1.74
C LYS A 567 -25.97 -8.03 1.34
N THR A 568 -24.96 -8.52 2.05
CA THR A 568 -24.35 -9.84 1.82
C THR A 568 -25.37 -10.95 2.06
N ALA A 569 -26.11 -10.91 3.17
CA ALA A 569 -27.15 -11.88 3.50
C ALA A 569 -28.24 -11.93 2.42
N LYS A 570 -28.67 -10.76 1.92
CA LYS A 570 -29.64 -10.65 0.82
C LYS A 570 -29.12 -11.30 -0.47
N ILE A 571 -27.87 -11.03 -0.86
CA ILE A 571 -27.26 -11.58 -2.07
C ILE A 571 -27.13 -13.11 -1.97
N LEU A 572 -26.72 -13.61 -0.79
CA LEU A 572 -26.56 -15.04 -0.52
C LEU A 572 -27.86 -15.75 -0.12
N GLN A 573 -28.98 -15.03 -0.07
CA GLN A 573 -30.30 -15.53 0.32
C GLN A 573 -30.33 -16.17 1.72
N ILE A 574 -29.64 -15.53 2.68
CA ILE A 574 -29.55 -15.97 4.08
C ILE A 574 -30.64 -15.24 4.88
N GLU A 575 -31.55 -16.01 5.43
CA GLU A 575 -32.63 -15.56 6.30
C GLU A 575 -32.59 -16.34 7.63
N ASN A 576 -32.33 -15.62 8.74
CA ASN A 576 -32.28 -16.19 10.09
C ASN A 576 -32.59 -15.13 11.15
N ASP A 577 -32.65 -15.55 12.42
CA ASP A 577 -32.97 -14.63 13.53
C ASP A 577 -31.86 -13.62 13.78
N PHE A 578 -30.58 -13.93 13.45
CA PHE A 578 -29.50 -12.96 13.56
C PHE A 578 -29.64 -11.83 12.54
N VAL A 579 -30.02 -12.13 11.29
CA VAL A 579 -30.33 -11.10 10.28
C VAL A 579 -31.44 -10.16 10.81
N LYS A 580 -32.52 -10.72 11.38
CA LYS A 580 -33.60 -9.90 11.98
C LYS A 580 -33.10 -9.03 13.14
N LYS A 581 -32.22 -9.59 13.99
CA LYS A 581 -31.60 -8.84 15.10
C LYS A 581 -30.79 -7.66 14.58
N ILE A 582 -29.97 -7.85 13.54
CA ILE A 582 -29.15 -6.79 12.95
C ILE A 582 -30.00 -5.70 12.28
N ILE A 583 -31.11 -6.06 11.63
CA ILE A 583 -32.08 -5.06 11.10
C ILE A 583 -32.55 -4.15 12.26
N ASN A 584 -33.03 -4.74 13.35
CA ASN A 584 -33.51 -3.98 14.52
C ASN A 584 -32.40 -3.13 15.17
N GLN A 585 -31.20 -3.70 15.36
CA GLN A 585 -30.09 -2.96 15.96
C GLN A 585 -29.61 -1.80 15.06
N LYS A 586 -29.59 -1.98 13.73
CA LYS A 586 -29.25 -0.92 12.79
C LYS A 586 -30.22 0.26 12.85
N GLU A 587 -31.53 0.00 12.98
CA GLU A 587 -32.56 1.04 13.12
C GLU A 587 -32.44 1.82 14.43
N ARG A 588 -31.92 1.16 15.48
CA ARG A 588 -31.72 1.75 16.81
C ARG A 588 -30.33 2.33 17.03
N LEU A 589 -29.42 2.19 16.05
CA LEU A 589 -28.08 2.72 16.17
C LEU A 589 -28.10 4.24 16.15
N ARG A 590 -27.38 4.91 17.10
CA ARG A 590 -27.24 6.36 17.06
C ARG A 590 -26.60 6.79 15.74
N PRO A 591 -27.13 7.80 15.03
CA PRO A 591 -26.52 8.32 13.80
C PRO A 591 -25.07 8.75 14.03
N GLY A 592 -24.17 8.32 13.13
CA GLY A 592 -22.76 8.70 13.17
C GLY A 592 -22.47 10.07 12.54
N PHE A 593 -23.47 10.66 11.86
CA PHE A 593 -23.40 12.02 11.33
C PHE A 593 -24.40 12.90 12.10
N VAL A 594 -23.89 13.68 13.05
CA VAL A 594 -24.67 14.64 13.83
C VAL A 594 -24.08 16.02 13.64
N LEU A 595 -24.93 17.03 13.38
CA LEU A 595 -24.51 18.41 13.19
C LEU A 595 -24.37 19.11 14.55
N GLY A 596 -23.22 19.80 14.72
CA GLY A 596 -23.02 20.75 15.83
C GLY A 596 -23.75 22.07 15.61
N SER A 597 -23.70 22.93 16.63
CA SER A 597 -24.33 24.26 16.59
C SER A 597 -23.76 25.18 15.52
N ASP A 598 -22.55 24.94 15.07
CA ASP A 598 -21.84 25.64 13.98
C ASP A 598 -22.03 24.99 12.59
N GLY A 599 -22.79 23.89 12.52
CA GLY A 599 -23.08 23.17 11.29
C GLY A 599 -21.94 22.25 10.78
N ARG A 600 -20.96 21.95 11.64
CA ARG A 600 -19.94 20.90 11.38
C ARG A 600 -20.45 19.53 11.82
N ILE A 601 -19.81 18.47 11.31
CA ILE A 601 -20.00 17.11 11.82
C ILE A 601 -19.37 17.01 13.21
N LEU A 602 -20.10 16.54 14.21
CA LEU A 602 -19.57 16.26 15.55
C LEU A 602 -18.63 15.05 15.50
N GLU A 603 -17.53 15.15 16.22
CA GLU A 603 -16.56 14.07 16.36
C GLU A 603 -16.93 13.07 17.47
N TRP A 604 -17.61 13.54 18.49
CA TRP A 604 -18.06 12.73 19.65
C TRP A 604 -19.58 12.78 19.80
N ASP A 605 -20.08 12.12 20.83
CA ASP A 605 -21.52 12.01 21.13
C ASP A 605 -22.21 13.35 21.49
N ARG A 606 -21.43 14.39 21.65
CA ARG A 606 -21.89 15.78 21.96
C ARG A 606 -20.90 16.79 21.40
N GLU A 607 -21.34 18.05 21.44
CA GLU A 607 -20.46 19.17 21.14
C GLU A 607 -19.55 19.44 22.37
N TYR A 608 -18.27 19.12 22.21
CA TYR A 608 -17.23 19.35 23.18
C TYR A 608 -16.20 20.34 22.64
N LYS A 609 -15.44 20.95 23.55
CA LYS A 609 -14.25 21.70 23.15
C LYS A 609 -13.13 20.70 22.86
N GLU A 610 -12.66 20.71 21.64
CA GLU A 610 -11.55 19.86 21.18
C GLU A 610 -10.24 20.26 21.87
N THR A 611 -9.39 19.28 22.21
CA THR A 611 -8.04 19.54 22.71
C THR A 611 -7.13 19.99 21.57
N GLU A 612 -7.30 19.39 20.38
CA GLU A 612 -6.54 19.71 19.17
C GLU A 612 -7.49 19.91 17.97
N PRO A 613 -8.00 21.16 17.77
CA PRO A 613 -8.93 21.45 16.68
C PRO A 613 -8.37 21.17 15.28
N GLY A 614 -7.07 21.31 15.09
CA GLY A 614 -6.33 20.98 13.85
C GLY A 614 -5.75 19.57 13.86
N HIS A 615 -6.37 18.61 14.54
CA HIS A 615 -5.83 17.24 14.58
C HIS A 615 -5.69 16.62 13.19
N ARG A 616 -4.63 15.83 13.00
CA ARG A 616 -4.30 15.22 11.69
C ARG A 616 -5.29 14.12 11.26
N HIS A 617 -5.97 13.44 12.20
CA HIS A 617 -7.02 12.48 11.88
C HIS A 617 -8.36 13.18 11.60
N MET A 618 -9.08 12.64 10.61
CA MET A 618 -10.44 13.05 10.25
C MET A 618 -11.43 11.92 10.51
N SER A 619 -11.29 11.26 11.67
CA SER A 619 -12.01 10.02 12.01
C SER A 619 -13.52 10.14 11.90
N HIS A 620 -14.09 11.30 12.27
CA HIS A 620 -15.52 11.60 12.16
C HIS A 620 -16.03 11.79 10.73
N LEU A 621 -15.13 11.78 9.73
CA LEU A 621 -15.47 11.81 8.30
C LEU A 621 -15.29 10.45 7.61
N TYR A 622 -15.09 9.37 8.38
CA TYR A 622 -14.95 8.00 7.85
C TYR A 622 -16.07 7.65 6.86
N GLY A 623 -17.33 7.90 7.21
CA GLY A 623 -18.47 7.54 6.36
C GLY A 623 -18.62 8.41 5.10
N PHE A 624 -17.84 9.51 4.97
CA PHE A 624 -17.70 10.28 3.75
C PHE A 624 -16.58 9.69 2.86
N HIS A 625 -15.37 9.51 3.41
CA HIS A 625 -14.27 8.80 2.78
C HIS A 625 -13.41 8.08 3.85
N PRO A 626 -13.19 6.77 3.69
CA PRO A 626 -13.47 5.88 2.54
C PRO A 626 -14.91 5.38 2.46
N GLY A 627 -15.77 5.62 3.44
CA GLY A 627 -17.19 5.30 3.39
C GLY A 627 -17.92 5.96 2.21
N THR A 628 -19.22 5.65 2.06
CA THR A 628 -20.00 6.03 0.86
C THR A 628 -21.37 6.62 1.21
N TYR A 629 -21.57 7.10 2.45
CA TYR A 629 -22.90 7.49 2.94
C TYR A 629 -23.28 8.91 2.62
N VAL A 630 -22.30 9.81 2.43
CA VAL A 630 -22.55 11.22 2.17
C VAL A 630 -22.18 11.52 0.74
N THR A 631 -23.18 11.91 -0.04
CA THR A 631 -23.03 12.34 -1.43
C THR A 631 -23.78 13.65 -1.62
N LYS A 632 -23.38 14.42 -2.67
CA LYS A 632 -23.99 15.73 -2.96
C LYS A 632 -25.50 15.65 -3.18
N GLU A 633 -25.95 14.62 -3.90
CA GLU A 633 -27.36 14.42 -4.21
C GLU A 633 -28.13 13.67 -3.11
N GLY A 634 -27.47 12.70 -2.44
CA GLY A 634 -28.14 11.84 -1.44
C GLY A 634 -28.27 12.47 -0.06
N ALA A 635 -27.33 13.36 0.30
CA ALA A 635 -27.31 14.01 1.63
C ALA A 635 -26.67 15.41 1.56
N PRO A 636 -27.29 16.38 0.85
CA PRO A 636 -26.68 17.69 0.57
C PRO A 636 -26.32 18.49 1.83
N GLU A 637 -27.12 18.43 2.88
CA GLU A 637 -26.83 19.12 4.14
C GLU A 637 -25.57 18.55 4.83
N LEU A 638 -25.42 17.22 4.84
CA LEU A 638 -24.21 16.57 5.37
C LEU A 638 -23.00 16.82 4.47
N PHE A 639 -23.19 16.88 3.16
CA PHE A 639 -22.13 17.20 2.21
C PHE A 639 -21.54 18.59 2.48
N ASP A 640 -22.39 19.59 2.73
CA ASP A 640 -21.96 20.94 3.11
C ASP A 640 -21.30 20.96 4.50
N ALA A 641 -21.80 20.14 5.43
CA ALA A 641 -21.22 20.02 6.76
C ALA A 641 -19.82 19.37 6.74
N VAL A 642 -19.58 18.40 5.85
CA VAL A 642 -18.24 17.82 5.61
C VAL A 642 -17.28 18.92 5.18
N ARG A 643 -17.65 19.78 4.22
CA ARG A 643 -16.80 20.90 3.79
C ARG A 643 -16.45 21.81 4.95
N LYS A 644 -17.44 22.25 5.71
CA LYS A 644 -17.22 23.10 6.91
C LYS A 644 -16.28 22.44 7.92
N THR A 645 -16.39 21.13 8.08
CA THR A 645 -15.56 20.37 9.02
C THR A 645 -14.09 20.33 8.53
N LEU A 646 -13.88 20.10 7.23
CA LEU A 646 -12.53 20.12 6.64
C LEU A 646 -11.91 21.52 6.70
N ASP A 647 -12.66 22.57 6.35
CA ASP A 647 -12.19 23.95 6.43
C ASP A 647 -11.76 24.29 7.87
N TYR A 648 -12.55 23.90 8.86
CA TYR A 648 -12.20 24.12 10.27
C TYR A 648 -10.91 23.42 10.69
N ARG A 649 -10.70 22.15 10.29
CA ARG A 649 -9.44 21.42 10.53
C ARG A 649 -8.25 22.13 9.91
N LEU A 650 -8.38 22.59 8.66
CA LEU A 650 -7.33 23.27 7.92
C LEU A 650 -7.01 24.65 8.52
N ASP A 651 -8.01 25.43 8.92
CA ASP A 651 -7.84 26.75 9.56
C ASP A 651 -7.07 26.65 10.88
N HIS A 652 -7.11 25.49 11.54
CA HIS A 652 -6.38 25.21 12.77
C HIS A 652 -5.07 24.42 12.56
N GLY A 653 -4.57 24.33 11.33
CA GLY A 653 -3.27 23.71 11.00
C GLY A 653 -3.30 22.21 10.76
N GLY A 654 -4.45 21.64 10.45
CA GLY A 654 -4.61 20.23 10.12
C GLY A 654 -3.77 19.74 8.93
N ALA A 655 -3.66 18.43 8.76
CA ALA A 655 -2.92 17.75 7.69
C ALA A 655 -1.39 17.95 7.75
N GLY A 656 -0.81 17.88 8.94
CA GLY A 656 0.63 18.04 9.15
C GLY A 656 1.51 16.85 8.71
N THR A 657 0.92 15.70 8.31
CA THR A 657 1.62 14.47 7.92
C THR A 657 1.26 14.04 6.50
N GLY A 658 2.09 13.20 5.87
CA GLY A 658 1.87 12.77 4.49
C GLY A 658 0.57 12.03 4.28
N TRP A 659 0.28 10.99 5.07
CA TRP A 659 -0.97 10.24 4.96
C TRP A 659 -2.22 11.09 5.26
N SER A 660 -2.12 12.03 6.19
CA SER A 660 -3.24 12.95 6.47
C SER A 660 -3.53 13.84 5.27
N ARG A 661 -2.47 14.33 4.61
CA ARG A 661 -2.59 15.12 3.38
C ARG A 661 -3.16 14.28 2.23
N ALA A 662 -2.76 13.01 2.11
CA ALA A 662 -3.33 12.09 1.13
C ALA A 662 -4.82 11.81 1.39
N TRP A 663 -5.25 11.71 2.67
CA TRP A 663 -6.67 11.60 3.00
C TRP A 663 -7.45 12.84 2.56
N LEU A 664 -6.88 14.06 2.73
CA LEU A 664 -7.51 15.29 2.25
C LEU A 664 -7.64 15.34 0.72
N ILE A 665 -6.68 14.81 -0.04
CA ILE A 665 -6.80 14.69 -1.50
C ILE A 665 -8.05 13.86 -1.84
N ASN A 666 -8.22 12.71 -1.19
CA ASN A 666 -9.38 11.84 -1.37
C ASN A 666 -10.70 12.53 -0.97
N CYS A 667 -10.74 13.22 0.17
CA CYS A 667 -11.92 13.97 0.62
C CYS A 667 -12.26 15.11 -0.35
N SER A 668 -11.26 15.87 -0.81
CA SER A 668 -11.47 16.96 -1.77
C SER A 668 -11.98 16.45 -3.12
N ALA A 669 -11.47 15.30 -3.59
CA ALA A 669 -11.97 14.61 -4.77
C ALA A 669 -13.47 14.23 -4.61
N ARG A 670 -13.84 13.69 -3.42
CA ARG A 670 -15.25 13.36 -3.09
C ARG A 670 -16.13 14.60 -2.93
N LEU A 671 -15.58 15.74 -2.53
CA LEU A 671 -16.25 17.05 -2.56
C LEU A 671 -16.40 17.62 -3.98
N LEU A 672 -15.94 16.90 -5.01
CA LEU A 672 -15.96 17.32 -6.41
C LEU A 672 -15.15 18.62 -6.65
N ASP A 673 -14.12 18.83 -5.84
CA ASP A 673 -13.29 20.05 -5.85
C ASP A 673 -11.86 19.70 -6.30
N GLY A 674 -11.66 19.74 -7.62
CA GLY A 674 -10.38 19.33 -8.23
C GLY A 674 -9.24 20.30 -7.92
N ASP A 675 -9.51 21.60 -7.85
CA ASP A 675 -8.47 22.58 -7.56
C ASP A 675 -8.02 22.47 -6.09
N LEU A 676 -8.93 22.28 -5.14
CA LEU A 676 -8.58 22.03 -3.73
C LEU A 676 -7.80 20.70 -3.58
N ALA A 677 -8.21 19.66 -4.30
CA ALA A 677 -7.46 18.39 -4.30
C ALA A 677 -6.03 18.59 -4.83
N HIS A 678 -5.86 19.39 -5.89
CA HIS A 678 -4.55 19.70 -6.45
C HIS A 678 -3.69 20.57 -5.50
N ASP A 679 -4.28 21.50 -4.78
CA ASP A 679 -3.57 22.27 -3.75
C ASP A 679 -2.99 21.34 -2.67
N HIS A 680 -3.75 20.31 -2.28
CA HIS A 680 -3.24 19.28 -1.36
C HIS A 680 -2.15 18.41 -2.01
N ILE A 681 -2.21 18.10 -3.30
CA ILE A 681 -1.13 17.43 -4.05
C ILE A 681 0.15 18.25 -4.00
N GLN A 682 0.07 19.55 -4.29
CA GLN A 682 1.21 20.45 -4.23
C GLN A 682 1.82 20.50 -2.82
N LEU A 683 0.99 20.59 -1.78
CA LEU A 683 1.45 20.61 -0.40
C LEU A 683 2.08 19.26 0.03
N LEU A 684 1.58 18.12 -0.46
CA LEU A 684 2.18 16.81 -0.24
C LEU A 684 3.60 16.76 -0.82
N LEU A 685 3.75 17.12 -2.10
CA LEU A 685 5.05 17.17 -2.79
C LEU A 685 6.03 18.13 -2.12
N GLN A 686 5.56 19.29 -1.67
CA GLN A 686 6.40 20.32 -1.06
C GLN A 686 6.89 19.95 0.34
N LYS A 687 6.06 19.30 1.16
CA LYS A 687 6.30 19.15 2.60
C LYS A 687 6.56 17.73 3.07
N SER A 688 6.04 16.72 2.36
CA SER A 688 6.01 15.34 2.85
C SER A 688 6.71 14.36 1.92
N MET A 689 7.41 14.79 0.85
CA MET A 689 8.14 13.89 -0.03
C MET A 689 9.66 14.01 0.17
N SER A 690 10.30 12.84 0.34
CA SER A 690 11.76 12.69 0.26
C SER A 690 12.23 12.71 -1.19
N THR A 691 13.55 12.75 -1.41
CA THR A 691 14.11 12.88 -2.76
C THR A 691 13.91 11.64 -3.62
N ASN A 692 13.69 10.45 -3.03
CA ASN A 692 13.29 9.23 -3.73
C ASN A 692 11.77 9.06 -3.86
N LEU A 693 11.00 10.11 -3.57
CA LEU A 693 9.54 10.17 -3.60
C LEU A 693 8.83 9.26 -2.55
N PHE A 694 9.51 8.81 -1.53
CA PHE A 694 8.86 8.23 -0.36
C PHE A 694 8.12 9.29 0.45
N ASP A 695 6.93 8.95 0.92
CA ASP A 695 6.15 9.79 1.83
C ASP A 695 6.76 9.86 3.23
N LEU A 696 6.63 11.01 3.86
CA LEU A 696 7.12 11.26 5.20
C LEU A 696 5.99 11.72 6.13
N HIS A 697 5.87 11.00 7.23
CA HIS A 697 5.04 11.46 8.37
C HIS A 697 5.59 12.77 8.99
N PRO A 698 6.88 13.07 9.30
CA PRO A 698 8.14 12.30 9.33
C PRO A 698 8.30 11.43 10.60
N PRO A 699 9.15 10.34 10.62
CA PRO A 699 9.90 9.80 9.50
C PRO A 699 9.03 9.08 8.46
N PHE A 700 9.64 8.25 7.59
CA PHE A 700 8.99 7.52 6.51
C PHE A 700 7.81 6.66 6.98
N GLN A 701 6.68 6.84 6.30
CA GLN A 701 5.52 5.94 6.28
C GLN A 701 5.04 5.83 4.84
N ILE A 702 4.70 4.63 4.37
CA ILE A 702 4.39 4.41 2.94
C ILE A 702 2.93 4.76 2.56
N ASP A 703 2.07 4.86 3.54
CA ASP A 703 0.62 5.03 3.37
C ASP A 703 0.25 6.29 2.57
N GLY A 704 0.99 7.39 2.75
CA GLY A 704 0.77 8.60 1.95
C GLY A 704 1.04 8.41 0.46
N ASN A 705 2.01 7.57 0.06
CA ASN A 705 2.23 7.21 -1.34
C ASN A 705 1.01 6.49 -1.94
N PHE A 706 0.46 5.52 -1.22
CA PHE A 706 -0.70 4.75 -1.65
C PHE A 706 -1.98 5.58 -1.64
N GLY A 707 -2.18 6.38 -0.58
CA GLY A 707 -3.32 7.29 -0.45
C GLY A 707 -3.34 8.39 -1.51
N TYR A 708 -2.17 8.89 -1.92
CA TYR A 708 -2.04 9.81 -3.06
C TYR A 708 -2.57 9.19 -4.34
N THR A 709 -2.12 7.97 -4.67
CA THR A 709 -2.56 7.28 -5.90
C THR A 709 -4.06 7.00 -5.87
N ALA A 710 -4.62 6.61 -4.72
CA ALA A 710 -6.05 6.45 -4.55
C ALA A 710 -6.81 7.77 -4.75
N GLY A 711 -6.28 8.88 -4.21
CA GLY A 711 -6.87 10.21 -4.35
C GLY A 711 -6.91 10.70 -5.80
N VAL A 712 -5.83 10.52 -6.55
CA VAL A 712 -5.80 10.84 -7.99
C VAL A 712 -6.80 9.96 -8.76
N ALA A 713 -6.92 8.68 -8.43
CA ALA A 713 -7.94 7.81 -9.03
C ALA A 713 -9.36 8.34 -8.77
N GLU A 714 -9.67 8.78 -7.53
CA GLU A 714 -10.96 9.40 -7.17
C GLU A 714 -11.19 10.75 -7.88
N MET A 715 -10.14 11.53 -8.19
CA MET A 715 -10.27 12.74 -8.99
C MET A 715 -10.68 12.47 -10.43
N LEU A 716 -10.31 11.30 -10.98
CA LEU A 716 -10.54 10.94 -12.38
C LEU A 716 -11.80 10.08 -12.60
N LEU A 717 -12.13 9.18 -11.64
CA LEU A 717 -13.26 8.27 -11.75
C LEU A 717 -13.85 7.92 -10.39
N GLN A 718 -15.13 8.20 -10.16
CA GLN A 718 -15.84 7.79 -8.94
C GLN A 718 -16.97 6.83 -9.26
N SER A 719 -17.14 5.79 -8.43
CA SER A 719 -18.19 4.78 -8.54
C SER A 719 -18.74 4.34 -7.18
N HIS A 720 -18.61 5.18 -6.16
CA HIS A 720 -19.05 4.88 -4.80
C HIS A 720 -20.57 5.05 -4.60
N GLU A 721 -21.24 5.79 -5.46
CA GLU A 721 -22.69 5.91 -5.48
C GLU A 721 -23.32 4.71 -6.18
N GLU A 722 -24.37 4.16 -5.58
CA GLU A 722 -25.02 2.97 -6.14
C GLU A 722 -25.53 3.22 -7.57
N HIS A 723 -25.16 2.34 -8.49
CA HIS A 723 -25.50 2.44 -9.93
C HIS A 723 -25.09 3.76 -10.60
N THR A 724 -24.08 4.48 -10.07
CA THR A 724 -23.62 5.73 -10.66
C THR A 724 -22.10 5.71 -10.85
N VAL A 725 -21.64 6.15 -12.01
CA VAL A 725 -20.21 6.36 -12.30
C VAL A 725 -20.02 7.81 -12.76
N ARG A 726 -19.12 8.54 -12.09
CA ARG A 726 -18.76 9.92 -12.43
C ARG A 726 -17.40 9.95 -13.12
N ILE A 727 -17.32 10.57 -14.30
CA ILE A 727 -16.07 10.76 -15.05
C ILE A 727 -15.55 12.15 -14.79
N LEU A 728 -14.24 12.26 -14.50
CA LEU A 728 -13.52 13.51 -14.22
C LEU A 728 -14.24 14.41 -13.18
N PRO A 729 -14.73 13.83 -12.05
CA PRO A 729 -15.55 14.56 -11.08
C PRO A 729 -14.78 15.69 -10.40
N ALA A 730 -13.45 15.60 -10.32
CA ALA A 730 -12.58 16.56 -9.64
C ALA A 730 -11.31 16.85 -10.46
N LEU A 731 -11.48 17.14 -11.76
CA LEU A 731 -10.37 17.50 -12.65
C LEU A 731 -9.90 18.93 -12.34
N PRO A 732 -8.64 19.15 -11.89
CA PRO A 732 -8.15 20.49 -11.62
C PRO A 732 -7.85 21.28 -12.89
N GLY A 733 -7.92 22.61 -12.81
CA GLY A 733 -7.69 23.51 -13.93
C GLY A 733 -6.31 23.41 -14.58
N VAL A 734 -5.31 22.90 -13.83
CA VAL A 734 -3.93 22.71 -14.32
C VAL A 734 -3.75 21.47 -15.18
N TRP A 735 -4.57 20.43 -15.06
CA TRP A 735 -4.53 19.21 -15.88
C TRP A 735 -5.30 19.44 -17.18
N LYS A 736 -4.79 20.32 -18.04
CA LYS A 736 -5.48 20.79 -19.25
C LYS A 736 -5.77 19.69 -20.25
N GLU A 737 -4.87 18.74 -20.38
CA GLU A 737 -5.00 17.58 -21.28
C GLU A 737 -4.35 16.36 -20.66
N GLY A 738 -4.85 15.19 -21.02
CA GLY A 738 -4.32 13.93 -20.51
C GLY A 738 -5.19 12.74 -20.84
N HIS A 739 -4.80 11.61 -20.31
CA HIS A 739 -5.60 10.38 -20.37
C HIS A 739 -5.28 9.50 -19.15
N VAL A 740 -6.26 8.68 -18.79
CA VAL A 740 -6.05 7.50 -17.96
C VAL A 740 -6.67 6.31 -18.70
N THR A 741 -5.91 5.20 -18.81
CA THR A 741 -6.40 3.96 -19.42
C THR A 741 -6.39 2.82 -18.41
N GLY A 742 -7.40 1.94 -18.46
CA GLY A 742 -7.46 0.76 -17.59
C GLY A 742 -7.90 1.02 -16.16
N ILE A 743 -8.38 2.23 -15.80
CA ILE A 743 -8.92 2.53 -14.48
C ILE A 743 -10.26 1.80 -14.26
N LYS A 744 -10.47 1.26 -13.07
CA LYS A 744 -11.65 0.45 -12.75
C LYS A 744 -12.71 1.21 -11.97
N ALA A 745 -13.94 0.86 -12.24
CA ALA A 745 -15.10 1.22 -11.43
C ALA A 745 -15.78 -0.03 -10.87
N ARG A 746 -16.57 0.14 -9.81
CA ARG A 746 -17.38 -0.92 -9.22
C ARG A 746 -18.29 -1.55 -10.27
N GLY A 747 -18.61 -2.84 -10.11
CA GLY A 747 -19.42 -3.57 -11.09
C GLY A 747 -18.61 -4.24 -12.21
N GLY A 748 -17.27 -4.33 -12.09
CA GLY A 748 -16.41 -4.93 -13.10
C GLY A 748 -16.29 -4.10 -14.38
N LEU A 749 -16.38 -2.77 -14.23
CA LEU A 749 -16.21 -1.81 -15.32
C LEU A 749 -14.75 -1.38 -15.42
N ILE A 750 -14.28 -1.19 -16.66
CA ILE A 750 -12.96 -0.62 -16.97
C ILE A 750 -13.18 0.60 -17.87
N PHE A 751 -12.47 1.67 -17.61
CA PHE A 751 -12.56 2.93 -18.32
C PHE A 751 -11.21 3.33 -18.90
N ASP A 752 -11.23 3.82 -20.16
CA ASP A 752 -10.17 4.64 -20.74
C ASP A 752 -10.75 6.04 -20.97
N ILE A 753 -10.19 7.05 -20.33
CA ILE A 753 -10.71 8.40 -20.29
C ILE A 753 -9.69 9.34 -20.92
N TYR A 754 -10.12 10.17 -21.87
CA TYR A 754 -9.27 11.13 -22.57
C TYR A 754 -9.90 12.52 -22.45
N TRP A 755 -9.10 13.53 -22.09
CA TRP A 755 -9.55 14.91 -21.97
C TRP A 755 -8.58 15.89 -22.60
N LYS A 756 -9.11 17.03 -23.06
CA LYS A 756 -8.36 18.17 -23.61
C LYS A 756 -9.06 19.48 -23.28
N ASN A 757 -8.26 20.51 -22.97
CA ASN A 757 -8.77 21.82 -22.53
C ASN A 757 -9.74 21.69 -21.33
N ASN A 758 -9.39 20.84 -20.37
CA ASN A 758 -10.20 20.49 -19.18
C ASN A 758 -11.61 19.94 -19.52
N ARG A 759 -11.79 19.34 -20.71
CA ARG A 759 -13.06 18.73 -21.14
C ARG A 759 -12.85 17.31 -21.58
N LEU A 760 -13.78 16.45 -21.23
CA LEU A 760 -13.81 15.07 -21.72
C LEU A 760 -13.90 15.08 -23.26
N GLU A 761 -12.97 14.40 -23.92
CA GLU A 761 -13.04 14.14 -25.36
C GLU A 761 -13.79 12.84 -25.65
N LYS A 762 -13.43 11.79 -24.93
CA LYS A 762 -14.10 10.48 -25.02
C LYS A 762 -13.83 9.65 -23.79
N ALA A 763 -14.73 8.73 -23.50
CA ALA A 763 -14.49 7.62 -22.58
C ALA A 763 -14.82 6.29 -23.27
N VAL A 764 -13.92 5.31 -23.17
CA VAL A 764 -14.16 3.94 -23.64
C VAL A 764 -14.45 3.09 -22.40
N ILE A 765 -15.58 2.36 -22.41
CA ILE A 765 -16.12 1.65 -21.26
C ILE A 765 -16.24 0.18 -21.64
N THR A 766 -15.59 -0.70 -20.88
CA THR A 766 -15.71 -2.15 -21.05
C THR A 766 -16.36 -2.76 -19.82
N SER A 767 -17.28 -3.72 -19.97
CA SER A 767 -18.00 -4.34 -18.86
C SER A 767 -17.73 -5.85 -18.77
N ALA A 768 -17.46 -6.33 -17.53
CA ALA A 768 -17.38 -7.77 -17.26
C ALA A 768 -18.75 -8.44 -17.07
N PHE A 769 -19.84 -7.65 -16.97
CA PHE A 769 -21.21 -8.14 -16.68
C PHE A 769 -22.27 -7.39 -17.51
N ASP A 770 -23.44 -8.02 -17.69
CA ASP A 770 -24.63 -7.29 -18.15
C ASP A 770 -25.08 -6.34 -17.04
N GLN A 771 -25.17 -5.05 -17.32
CA GLN A 771 -25.60 -4.08 -16.30
C GLN A 771 -26.07 -2.75 -16.88
N ASN A 772 -26.82 -2.03 -16.03
CA ASN A 772 -27.29 -0.68 -16.29
C ASN A 772 -26.72 0.23 -15.19
N PHE A 773 -26.25 1.42 -15.57
CA PHE A 773 -25.80 2.43 -14.63
C PHE A 773 -25.98 3.83 -15.21
N LYS A 774 -25.89 4.82 -14.34
CA LYS A 774 -25.93 6.23 -14.69
C LYS A 774 -24.51 6.75 -14.84
N LEU A 775 -24.14 7.21 -16.04
CA LEU A 775 -22.89 7.89 -16.30
C LEU A 775 -23.07 9.39 -16.09
N VAL A 776 -22.25 9.98 -15.23
CA VAL A 776 -22.30 11.41 -14.92
C VAL A 776 -21.01 12.08 -15.36
N TYR A 777 -21.15 13.16 -16.14
CA TYR A 777 -20.06 14.06 -16.50
C TYR A 777 -20.55 15.50 -16.38
N ASN A 778 -19.94 16.31 -15.53
CA ASN A 778 -20.45 17.61 -15.11
C ASN A 778 -21.92 17.51 -14.69
N ASP A 779 -22.82 18.33 -15.26
CA ASP A 779 -24.26 18.30 -14.96
C ASP A 779 -25.05 17.32 -15.85
N MET A 780 -24.36 16.66 -16.81
CA MET A 780 -25.00 15.67 -17.69
C MET A 780 -25.09 14.31 -17.01
N SER A 781 -26.26 13.68 -17.14
CA SER A 781 -26.53 12.34 -16.62
C SER A 781 -27.11 11.48 -17.72
N THR A 782 -26.38 10.45 -18.13
CA THR A 782 -26.74 9.57 -19.25
C THR A 782 -26.93 8.13 -18.74
N PRO A 783 -28.11 7.52 -18.97
CA PRO A 783 -28.29 6.10 -18.68
C PRO A 783 -27.47 5.26 -19.66
N ILE A 784 -26.69 4.32 -19.15
CA ILE A 784 -25.91 3.35 -19.94
C ILE A 784 -26.46 1.96 -19.71
N GLU A 785 -26.73 1.25 -20.78
CA GLU A 785 -26.94 -0.21 -20.81
C GLU A 785 -25.74 -0.83 -21.54
N ILE A 786 -25.08 -1.80 -20.93
CA ILE A 786 -23.89 -2.46 -21.49
C ILE A 786 -23.95 -3.96 -21.20
N LYS A 787 -23.59 -4.77 -22.19
CA LYS A 787 -23.55 -6.23 -22.08
C LYS A 787 -22.18 -6.71 -21.67
N LYS A 788 -22.12 -7.91 -21.12
CA LYS A 788 -20.87 -8.58 -20.77
C LYS A 788 -19.92 -8.67 -21.97
N GLY A 789 -18.70 -8.17 -21.81
CA GLY A 789 -17.67 -8.16 -22.85
C GLY A 789 -17.85 -7.08 -23.92
N GLU A 790 -18.90 -6.29 -23.83
CA GLU A 790 -19.13 -5.15 -24.73
C GLU A 790 -18.19 -3.98 -24.38
N THR A 791 -17.79 -3.25 -25.41
CA THR A 791 -17.06 -1.98 -25.30
C THR A 791 -17.89 -0.87 -25.93
N LEU A 792 -18.15 0.17 -25.14
CA LEU A 792 -18.94 1.34 -25.55
C LEU A 792 -18.03 2.59 -25.54
N THR A 793 -18.17 3.44 -26.56
CA THR A 793 -17.51 4.75 -26.57
C THR A 793 -18.55 5.83 -26.27
N PHE A 794 -18.29 6.61 -25.22
CA PHE A 794 -19.05 7.79 -24.84
C PHE A 794 -18.30 9.05 -25.29
N ASN A 795 -18.97 9.89 -26.08
CA ASN A 795 -18.51 11.23 -26.46
C ASN A 795 -19.54 12.23 -25.91
N PRO A 796 -19.15 13.22 -25.07
CA PRO A 796 -20.09 14.16 -24.45
C PRO A 796 -20.70 15.15 -25.41
#